data_d39a902596d33d50f9cce46b9cb3d3b3
#
_entry.id   d39a902596d33d50f9cce46b9cb3d3b3
#
_cell.length_a   1.000
_cell.length_b   1.000
_cell.length_c   1.000
_cell.angle_alpha   90.00
_cell.angle_beta   90.00
_cell.angle_gamma   90.00
#
_symmetry.space_group_name_H-M   'P 1'
#
loop_
_entity.id
_entity.type
_entity.pdbx_description
1 polymer ?
#
loop_
_entity_poly.entity_id
_entity_poly.type
_entity_poly.pdbx_seq_one_letter_code
_entity_poly.pdbx_strand_id
1 'polypeptide(L)'
;MKSAMAAEAKYPVRYAGTIVEYLDEGRFRAAFAVRDQERHVAVLDSAGRERIVARDLVMIAHRDRRPTREAAPDAIAALEAERSELARELDLNLLWEIVQEQGRSFTASELADLFFGRRSTVCDSVMLEALIADRLYFTRRHMDFTPRETAQVERLRVQQERIRARSHDYRRTQAALRAALEGGTRPEAPLAAQIVEDLNKYLKNPSTRSRELTQMLESVAPEVDPAEAAFEILQQLGATPAAPRFAMIAGLRTGSSEAARVEAAAATPPPRPRADGGYAVTIDDEETVEIDDALAAEAIADGSIRVRVHIALVADFVARGGAMDLEAAARATTVYLPETTIRMLPDAISCDAASLIAGQERPVLTTEATISAAGEVLAASIYPSRIPISRRLEYAQADRILAGQLSGDPAAATLAILSQTAARLRDRRRAAGAMLMHRRETKVRVRSDEIEITLLDSNSPSRMLVAEFMVLSNFIAARFAAENRIPIIYRVQPDMRGEAAMQRPRLSMYPEFHAGIGLDYYAQLSSPIRRYADLVLQRQLLAALSTPAAQAYSVDELLTVLAGAESAESSGRELERRAKRYWTLRYLERHAGDAPLRAAATRDGAGAELTDYAVRGTLRGAPNLPDDTPILVQLSRVDPLRGWLALDFLSIAEPKDEGAH
;
A
#
# COMPACT_ATOMS: atom_id res chain seq x y z
N MET A 1 17.59 -19.99 -42.48
CA MET A 1 17.05 -21.10 -41.68
C MET A 1 16.24 -20.54 -40.51
N LYS A 2 15.05 -20.05 -40.83
CA LYS A 2 14.02 -19.59 -39.87
C LYS A 2 12.78 -20.42 -40.19
N SER A 3 12.63 -21.62 -39.63
CA SER A 3 11.37 -22.35 -39.69
C SER A 3 11.58 -23.76 -39.14
N ALA A 4 11.60 -23.95 -37.85
CA ALA A 4 11.36 -25.21 -37.16
C ALA A 4 11.32 -25.08 -35.62
N MET A 5 10.63 -24.09 -35.08
CA MET A 5 10.27 -24.07 -33.65
C MET A 5 8.93 -23.35 -33.41
N ALA A 6 7.96 -23.62 -34.27
CA ALA A 6 6.61 -23.06 -34.14
C ALA A 6 5.55 -24.14 -34.34
N ALA A 7 5.61 -25.21 -33.57
CA ALA A 7 4.55 -26.21 -33.58
C ALA A 7 4.56 -27.04 -32.30
N GLU A 8 4.29 -26.40 -31.14
CA GLU A 8 3.78 -27.09 -29.94
C GLU A 8 3.38 -26.08 -28.89
N ALA A 9 2.25 -25.42 -29.02
CA ALA A 9 1.41 -24.91 -27.96
C ALA A 9 0.10 -24.36 -28.54
N LYS A 10 -0.74 -25.24 -29.07
CA LYS A 10 -2.05 -24.86 -29.62
C LYS A 10 -3.14 -24.69 -28.54
N TYR A 11 -2.82 -24.89 -27.27
CA TYR A 11 -3.72 -24.62 -26.16
C TYR A 11 -2.93 -23.95 -25.04
N PRO A 12 -3.29 -22.73 -24.58
CA PRO A 12 -2.62 -22.09 -23.45
C PRO A 12 -2.79 -22.98 -22.22
N VAL A 13 -1.68 -23.25 -21.52
CA VAL A 13 -1.68 -23.97 -20.25
C VAL A 13 -2.68 -23.30 -19.31
N ARG A 14 -3.70 -24.03 -18.84
CA ARG A 14 -4.67 -23.51 -17.88
C ARG A 14 -4.14 -23.67 -16.46
N TYR A 15 -4.10 -22.59 -15.71
CA TYR A 15 -3.69 -22.54 -14.31
C TYR A 15 -4.88 -22.49 -13.35
N ALA A 16 -6.03 -22.01 -13.80
CA ALA A 16 -7.21 -21.81 -12.96
C ALA A 16 -7.59 -23.09 -12.18
N GLY A 17 -7.81 -22.93 -10.90
CA GLY A 17 -8.14 -24.02 -9.96
C GLY A 17 -6.93 -24.79 -9.45
N THR A 18 -5.69 -24.32 -9.69
CA THR A 18 -4.47 -24.97 -9.17
C THR A 18 -3.66 -23.98 -8.31
N ILE A 19 -2.76 -24.51 -7.49
CA ILE A 19 -1.73 -23.68 -6.86
C ILE A 19 -0.63 -23.44 -7.89
N VAL A 20 -0.20 -22.20 -8.05
CA VAL A 20 0.91 -21.78 -8.90
C VAL A 20 2.01 -21.12 -8.05
N GLU A 21 3.24 -21.22 -8.52
CA GLU A 21 4.34 -20.45 -7.97
C GLU A 21 4.86 -19.49 -9.04
N TYR A 22 5.03 -18.26 -8.67
CA TYR A 22 5.51 -17.20 -9.56
C TYR A 22 6.68 -16.45 -8.95
N LEU A 23 7.49 -15.86 -9.83
CA LEU A 23 8.66 -15.09 -9.42
C LEU A 23 8.24 -13.66 -9.08
N ASP A 24 8.45 -13.28 -7.81
CA ASP A 24 8.19 -11.94 -7.28
C ASP A 24 9.48 -11.44 -6.61
N GLU A 25 10.08 -10.38 -7.15
CA GLU A 25 11.34 -9.81 -6.66
C GLU A 25 12.47 -10.84 -6.44
N GLY A 26 12.55 -11.83 -7.31
CA GLY A 26 13.58 -12.89 -7.26
C GLY A 26 13.29 -14.04 -6.29
N ARG A 27 12.10 -14.09 -5.70
CA ARG A 27 11.63 -15.19 -4.83
C ARG A 27 10.41 -15.88 -5.42
N PHE A 28 10.26 -17.14 -5.15
CA PHE A 28 9.05 -17.88 -5.49
C PHE A 28 7.97 -17.61 -4.46
N ARG A 29 6.77 -17.23 -4.95
CA ARG A 29 5.58 -17.09 -4.13
C ARG A 29 4.52 -18.06 -4.60
N ALA A 30 3.96 -18.79 -3.65
CA ALA A 30 2.82 -19.66 -3.91
C ALA A 30 1.51 -18.89 -3.85
N ALA A 31 0.59 -19.18 -4.79
CA ALA A 31 -0.74 -18.60 -4.81
C ALA A 31 -1.72 -19.52 -5.53
N PHE A 32 -3.01 -19.36 -5.25
CA PHE A 32 -4.07 -20.10 -5.94
C PHE A 32 -4.51 -19.34 -7.20
N ALA A 33 -4.44 -19.99 -8.36
CA ALA A 33 -4.88 -19.39 -9.62
C ALA A 33 -6.41 -19.42 -9.72
N VAL A 34 -7.00 -18.24 -9.64
CA VAL A 34 -8.46 -18.03 -9.69
C VAL A 34 -8.96 -18.01 -11.12
N ARG A 35 -8.26 -17.30 -12.01
CA ARG A 35 -8.68 -17.09 -13.40
C ARG A 35 -7.47 -16.91 -14.31
N ASP A 36 -7.55 -17.54 -15.47
CA ASP A 36 -6.57 -17.37 -16.56
C ASP A 36 -7.03 -16.30 -17.54
N GLN A 37 -6.12 -15.43 -17.90
CA GLN A 37 -6.24 -14.49 -19.02
C GLN A 37 -5.07 -14.71 -19.98
N GLU A 38 -5.15 -14.16 -21.17
CA GLU A 38 -4.15 -14.43 -22.22
C GLU A 38 -2.72 -14.07 -21.79
N ARG A 39 -2.53 -12.95 -21.12
CA ARG A 39 -1.22 -12.44 -20.67
C ARG A 39 -1.02 -12.44 -19.17
N HIS A 40 -2.06 -12.68 -18.38
CA HIS A 40 -2.04 -12.57 -16.93
C HIS A 40 -2.78 -13.74 -16.28
N VAL A 41 -2.50 -13.98 -15.02
CA VAL A 41 -3.20 -14.94 -14.17
C VAL A 41 -3.65 -14.18 -12.91
N ALA A 42 -4.95 -14.21 -12.63
CA ALA A 42 -5.47 -13.73 -11.36
C ALA A 42 -5.21 -14.80 -10.30
N VAL A 43 -4.49 -14.45 -9.26
CA VAL A 43 -4.08 -15.36 -8.18
C VAL A 43 -4.53 -14.84 -6.82
N LEU A 44 -4.82 -15.76 -5.91
CA LEU A 44 -5.14 -15.51 -4.51
C LEU A 44 -3.93 -15.89 -3.65
N ASP A 45 -3.39 -14.96 -2.90
CA ASP A 45 -2.26 -15.23 -1.97
C ASP A 45 -2.72 -15.93 -0.68
N SER A 46 -1.77 -16.32 0.18
CA SER A 46 -2.05 -16.97 1.47
C SER A 46 -2.87 -16.12 2.44
N ALA A 47 -2.93 -14.79 2.22
CA ALA A 47 -3.74 -13.86 3.00
C ALA A 47 -5.14 -13.63 2.40
N GLY A 48 -5.53 -14.38 1.35
CA GLY A 48 -6.81 -14.24 0.68
C GLY A 48 -6.92 -13.02 -0.24
N ARG A 49 -5.82 -12.37 -0.61
CA ARG A 49 -5.81 -11.19 -1.48
C ARG A 49 -5.64 -11.62 -2.93
N GLU A 50 -6.50 -11.10 -3.79
CA GLU A 50 -6.40 -11.35 -5.22
C GLU A 50 -5.36 -10.41 -5.86
N ARG A 51 -4.47 -10.98 -6.69
CA ARG A 51 -3.43 -10.27 -7.44
C ARG A 51 -3.45 -10.67 -8.90
N ILE A 52 -2.99 -9.81 -9.75
CA ILE A 52 -2.77 -10.11 -11.16
C ILE A 52 -1.28 -10.28 -11.39
N VAL A 53 -0.88 -11.46 -11.84
CA VAL A 53 0.51 -11.83 -12.11
C VAL A 53 0.69 -12.01 -13.60
N ALA A 54 1.75 -11.47 -14.18
CA ALA A 54 2.09 -11.69 -15.56
C ALA A 54 2.36 -13.20 -15.80
N ARG A 55 1.81 -13.74 -16.88
CA ARG A 55 1.82 -15.19 -17.14
C ARG A 55 3.23 -15.79 -17.28
N ASP A 56 4.16 -15.02 -17.81
CA ASP A 56 5.58 -15.37 -17.96
C ASP A 56 6.36 -15.41 -16.63
N LEU A 57 5.79 -14.86 -15.56
CA LEU A 57 6.34 -14.96 -14.21
C LEU A 57 5.89 -16.24 -13.49
N VAL A 58 4.88 -16.95 -14.00
CA VAL A 58 4.44 -18.22 -13.41
C VAL A 58 5.44 -19.32 -13.79
N MET A 59 6.17 -19.79 -12.79
CA MET A 59 7.27 -20.74 -12.97
C MET A 59 6.82 -22.18 -12.81
N ILE A 60 5.92 -22.47 -11.90
CA ILE A 60 5.44 -23.83 -11.59
C ILE A 60 3.92 -23.83 -11.36
N ALA A 61 3.27 -24.91 -11.77
CA ALA A 61 1.85 -25.16 -11.48
C ALA A 61 1.68 -26.55 -10.85
N HIS A 62 1.15 -26.58 -9.62
CA HIS A 62 0.87 -27.79 -8.87
C HIS A 62 -0.50 -28.37 -9.29
N ARG A 63 -0.52 -29.10 -10.40
CA ARG A 63 -1.76 -29.64 -11.01
C ARG A 63 -2.41 -30.74 -10.20
N ASP A 64 -1.66 -31.38 -9.33
CA ASP A 64 -2.09 -32.36 -8.34
C ASP A 64 -2.76 -31.74 -7.13
N ARG A 65 -2.60 -30.43 -6.93
CA ARG A 65 -3.19 -29.64 -5.82
C ARG A 65 -4.28 -28.72 -6.36
N ARG A 66 -5.52 -29.13 -6.20
CA ARG A 66 -6.71 -28.41 -6.65
C ARG A 66 -7.63 -28.08 -5.48
N PRO A 67 -7.23 -27.21 -4.56
CA PRO A 67 -8.10 -26.82 -3.45
C PRO A 67 -9.32 -26.05 -3.96
N THR A 68 -10.38 -26.00 -3.17
CA THR A 68 -11.43 -25.00 -3.37
C THR A 68 -10.86 -23.61 -3.06
N ARG A 69 -11.56 -22.56 -3.46
CA ARG A 69 -11.13 -21.17 -3.19
C ARG A 69 -11.00 -20.92 -1.67
N GLU A 70 -11.90 -21.48 -0.88
CA GLU A 70 -11.93 -21.37 0.57
C GLU A 70 -10.74 -22.09 1.23
N ALA A 71 -10.35 -23.25 0.71
CA ALA A 71 -9.24 -24.06 1.23
C ALA A 71 -7.87 -23.61 0.67
N ALA A 72 -7.83 -22.65 -0.25
CA ALA A 72 -6.60 -22.24 -0.90
C ALA A 72 -5.54 -21.67 0.07
N PRO A 73 -5.84 -20.82 1.05
CA PRO A 73 -4.86 -20.33 2.01
C PRO A 73 -4.15 -21.46 2.78
N ASP A 74 -4.90 -22.42 3.28
CA ASP A 74 -4.34 -23.57 4.02
C ASP A 74 -3.48 -24.46 3.12
N ALA A 75 -3.92 -24.66 1.88
CA ALA A 75 -3.17 -25.44 0.90
C ALA A 75 -1.86 -24.75 0.46
N ILE A 76 -1.86 -23.41 0.37
CA ILE A 76 -0.66 -22.62 0.12
C ILE A 76 0.30 -22.75 1.31
N ALA A 77 -0.18 -22.57 2.53
CA ALA A 77 0.65 -22.69 3.73
C ALA A 77 1.26 -24.10 3.86
N ALA A 78 0.49 -25.14 3.57
CA ALA A 78 0.98 -26.52 3.55
C ALA A 78 2.07 -26.73 2.49
N LEU A 79 1.91 -26.17 1.30
CA LEU A 79 2.94 -26.22 0.24
C LEU A 79 4.22 -25.48 0.66
N GLU A 80 4.11 -24.29 1.24
CA GLU A 80 5.26 -23.52 1.68
C GLU A 80 6.02 -24.23 2.82
N ALA A 81 5.31 -24.90 3.74
CA ALA A 81 5.92 -25.73 4.77
C ALA A 81 6.69 -26.91 4.18
N GLU A 82 6.07 -27.67 3.25
CA GLU A 82 6.71 -28.78 2.56
C GLU A 82 7.94 -28.36 1.75
N ARG A 83 7.85 -27.23 1.04
CA ARG A 83 9.00 -26.64 0.32
C ARG A 83 10.13 -26.28 1.26
N SER A 84 9.79 -25.69 2.40
CA SER A 84 10.79 -25.27 3.39
C SER A 84 11.52 -26.48 3.99
N GLU A 85 10.83 -27.60 4.16
CA GLU A 85 11.42 -28.86 4.63
C GLU A 85 12.36 -29.45 3.58
N LEU A 86 11.91 -29.63 2.35
CA LEU A 86 12.70 -30.12 1.23
C LEU A 86 13.90 -29.24 0.90
N ALA A 87 13.76 -27.91 1.00
CA ALA A 87 14.86 -26.99 0.77
C ALA A 87 16.03 -27.16 1.76
N ARG A 88 15.76 -27.67 2.98
CA ARG A 88 16.81 -27.99 3.96
C ARG A 88 17.59 -29.24 3.60
N GLU A 89 16.95 -30.18 2.88
CA GLU A 89 17.57 -31.42 2.44
C GLU A 89 18.47 -31.21 1.21
N LEU A 90 18.19 -30.16 0.41
CA LEU A 90 18.85 -29.92 -0.87
C LEU A 90 20.31 -29.47 -0.70
N ASP A 91 21.23 -30.28 -1.20
CA ASP A 91 22.66 -29.98 -1.33
C ASP A 91 23.06 -29.87 -2.82
N LEU A 92 23.22 -28.63 -3.29
CA LEU A 92 23.62 -28.36 -4.67
C LEU A 92 25.07 -28.79 -4.96
N ASN A 93 25.95 -28.90 -3.96
CA ASN A 93 27.28 -29.40 -4.16
C ASN A 93 27.26 -30.90 -4.49
N LEU A 94 26.54 -31.68 -3.67
CA LEU A 94 26.38 -33.12 -3.89
C LEU A 94 25.72 -33.39 -5.25
N LEU A 95 24.68 -32.63 -5.60
CA LEU A 95 24.04 -32.75 -6.89
C LEU A 95 25.01 -32.47 -8.06
N TRP A 96 25.81 -31.39 -7.93
CA TRP A 96 26.82 -31.05 -8.93
C TRP A 96 27.85 -32.14 -9.09
N GLU A 97 28.38 -32.73 -8.00
CA GLU A 97 29.31 -33.85 -8.03
C GLU A 97 28.78 -35.06 -8.82
N ILE A 98 27.47 -35.31 -8.73
CA ILE A 98 26.81 -36.42 -9.46
C ILE A 98 26.72 -36.14 -10.97
N VAL A 99 26.52 -34.88 -11.36
CA VAL A 99 26.21 -34.57 -12.76
C VAL A 99 27.32 -33.89 -13.55
N GLN A 100 28.42 -33.44 -12.90
CA GLN A 100 29.44 -32.63 -13.54
C GLN A 100 30.15 -33.30 -14.73
N GLU A 101 30.29 -34.65 -14.72
CA GLU A 101 30.97 -35.40 -15.76
C GLU A 101 30.08 -35.73 -16.97
N GLN A 102 28.76 -35.45 -16.88
CA GLN A 102 27.81 -35.83 -17.92
C GLN A 102 27.83 -34.89 -19.14
N GLY A 103 28.47 -33.73 -19.07
CA GLY A 103 28.75 -32.85 -20.21
C GLY A 103 27.50 -32.33 -20.96
N ARG A 104 26.33 -32.35 -20.29
CA ARG A 104 25.05 -31.91 -20.88
C ARG A 104 24.34 -30.92 -19.96
N SER A 105 23.37 -30.24 -20.52
CA SER A 105 22.42 -29.43 -19.74
C SER A 105 21.28 -30.30 -19.20
N PHE A 106 20.67 -29.84 -18.11
CA PHE A 106 19.57 -30.49 -17.41
C PHE A 106 18.46 -29.48 -17.18
N THR A 107 17.23 -29.95 -17.14
CA THR A 107 16.10 -29.20 -16.59
C THR A 107 16.12 -29.30 -15.05
N ALA A 108 15.43 -28.36 -14.39
CA ALA A 108 15.28 -28.43 -12.93
C ALA A 108 14.58 -29.74 -12.48
N SER A 109 13.63 -30.24 -13.26
CA SER A 109 12.89 -31.48 -13.00
C SER A 109 13.78 -32.72 -13.07
N GLU A 110 14.69 -32.80 -14.06
CA GLU A 110 15.67 -33.89 -14.14
C GLU A 110 16.62 -33.89 -12.92
N LEU A 111 17.05 -32.70 -12.51
CA LEU A 111 17.95 -32.55 -11.35
C LEU A 111 17.20 -32.86 -10.03
N ALA A 112 15.94 -32.49 -9.93
CA ALA A 112 15.08 -32.83 -8.80
C ALA A 112 14.86 -34.34 -8.67
N ASP A 113 14.60 -35.03 -9.79
CA ASP A 113 14.44 -36.50 -9.82
C ASP A 113 15.74 -37.22 -9.40
N LEU A 114 16.88 -36.73 -9.89
CA LEU A 114 18.19 -37.28 -9.52
C LEU A 114 18.52 -37.08 -8.03
N PHE A 115 18.17 -35.94 -7.46
CA PHE A 115 18.54 -35.62 -6.07
C PHE A 115 17.56 -36.23 -5.06
N PHE A 116 16.26 -36.03 -5.25
CA PHE A 116 15.23 -36.47 -4.29
C PHE A 116 14.79 -37.91 -4.51
N GLY A 117 15.15 -38.54 -5.64
CA GLY A 117 14.77 -39.93 -5.98
C GLY A 117 13.26 -40.12 -6.17
N ARG A 118 12.51 -39.03 -6.31
CA ARG A 118 11.05 -39.02 -6.50
C ARG A 118 10.59 -37.85 -7.35
N ARG A 119 9.62 -38.07 -8.20
CA ARG A 119 9.03 -37.02 -9.03
C ARG A 119 7.90 -36.32 -8.27
N SER A 120 8.07 -35.04 -8.05
CA SER A 120 7.06 -34.19 -7.40
C SER A 120 7.24 -32.75 -7.88
N THR A 121 6.12 -32.07 -8.17
CA THR A 121 6.15 -30.64 -8.50
C THR A 121 6.74 -29.77 -7.40
N VAL A 122 6.68 -30.23 -6.15
CA VAL A 122 7.31 -29.54 -5.01
C VAL A 122 8.82 -29.70 -5.05
N CYS A 123 9.33 -30.90 -5.38
CA CYS A 123 10.75 -31.10 -5.60
C CYS A 123 11.28 -30.27 -6.77
N ASP A 124 10.52 -30.19 -7.87
CA ASP A 124 10.85 -29.35 -9.02
C ASP A 124 10.92 -27.88 -8.64
N SER A 125 9.98 -27.42 -7.80
CA SER A 125 9.94 -26.04 -7.30
C SER A 125 11.16 -25.68 -6.47
N VAL A 126 11.48 -26.51 -5.47
CA VAL A 126 12.63 -26.30 -4.59
C VAL A 126 13.93 -26.31 -5.38
N MET A 127 14.07 -27.26 -6.28
CA MET A 127 15.24 -27.38 -7.15
C MET A 127 15.37 -26.15 -8.07
N LEU A 128 14.29 -25.74 -8.74
CA LEU A 128 14.31 -24.60 -9.65
C LEU A 128 14.67 -23.30 -8.92
N GLU A 129 14.09 -23.05 -7.76
CA GLU A 129 14.42 -21.87 -6.95
C GLU A 129 15.90 -21.86 -6.54
N ALA A 130 16.41 -23.01 -6.09
CA ALA A 130 17.81 -23.16 -5.70
C ALA A 130 18.77 -22.95 -6.90
N LEU A 131 18.47 -23.51 -8.05
CA LEU A 131 19.26 -23.37 -9.27
C LEU A 131 19.25 -21.95 -9.85
N ILE A 132 18.13 -21.24 -9.74
CA ILE A 132 18.03 -19.81 -10.12
C ILE A 132 18.91 -18.96 -9.18
N ALA A 133 18.96 -19.31 -7.91
CA ALA A 133 19.77 -18.63 -6.90
C ALA A 133 21.26 -19.01 -6.96
N ASP A 134 21.58 -20.18 -7.52
CA ASP A 134 22.96 -20.70 -7.59
C ASP A 134 23.87 -19.79 -8.42
N ARG A 135 25.10 -19.62 -7.95
CA ARG A 135 26.16 -18.87 -8.64
C ARG A 135 27.47 -19.66 -8.73
N LEU A 136 27.51 -20.84 -8.16
CA LEU A 136 28.74 -21.61 -7.98
C LEU A 136 28.78 -22.84 -8.88
N TYR A 137 27.77 -23.68 -8.87
CA TYR A 137 27.81 -25.03 -9.42
C TYR A 137 27.26 -25.13 -10.83
N PHE A 138 26.24 -24.32 -11.17
CA PHE A 138 25.55 -24.41 -12.46
C PHE A 138 25.62 -23.10 -13.25
N THR A 139 25.61 -23.23 -14.56
CA THR A 139 25.39 -22.12 -15.49
C THR A 139 23.99 -22.22 -16.02
N ARG A 140 23.20 -21.16 -15.93
CA ARG A 140 21.83 -21.10 -16.43
C ARG A 140 21.80 -20.51 -17.84
N ARG A 141 21.08 -21.20 -18.76
CA ARG A 141 20.73 -20.67 -20.07
C ARG A 141 19.23 -20.91 -20.29
N HIS A 142 18.41 -19.87 -20.19
CA HIS A 142 16.94 -19.96 -20.12
C HIS A 142 16.50 -20.81 -18.91
N MET A 143 15.94 -22.00 -19.15
CA MET A 143 15.49 -22.93 -18.12
C MET A 143 16.37 -24.20 -18.06
N ASP A 144 17.47 -24.21 -18.79
CA ASP A 144 18.45 -25.28 -18.77
C ASP A 144 19.64 -24.92 -17.88
N PHE A 145 20.09 -25.88 -17.13
CA PHE A 145 21.17 -25.75 -16.15
C PHE A 145 22.32 -26.69 -16.54
N THR A 146 23.48 -26.11 -16.81
CA THR A 146 24.68 -26.86 -17.17
C THR A 146 25.63 -26.87 -15.99
N PRO A 147 26.08 -28.04 -15.49
CA PRO A 147 27.07 -28.08 -14.44
C PRO A 147 28.38 -27.43 -14.92
N ARG A 148 29.00 -26.65 -14.06
CA ARG A 148 30.28 -26.03 -14.35
C ARG A 148 31.38 -27.07 -14.26
N GLU A 149 32.45 -26.89 -15.04
CA GLU A 149 33.65 -27.70 -14.93
C GLU A 149 34.30 -27.58 -13.55
N THR A 150 34.91 -28.68 -13.07
CA THR A 150 35.57 -28.74 -11.76
C THR A 150 36.58 -27.61 -11.57
N ALA A 151 37.40 -27.31 -12.60
CA ALA A 151 38.37 -26.20 -12.53
C ALA A 151 37.71 -24.82 -12.39
N GLN A 152 36.49 -24.66 -12.88
CA GLN A 152 35.75 -23.39 -12.76
C GLN A 152 35.11 -23.26 -11.37
N VAL A 153 34.53 -24.33 -10.85
CA VAL A 153 33.96 -24.36 -9.49
C VAL A 153 35.09 -24.16 -8.47
N GLU A 154 36.25 -24.82 -8.64
CA GLU A 154 37.39 -24.66 -7.75
C GLU A 154 37.94 -23.23 -7.75
N ARG A 155 38.04 -22.60 -8.92
CA ARG A 155 38.37 -21.16 -9.00
C ARG A 155 37.36 -20.28 -8.26
N LEU A 156 36.07 -20.56 -8.41
CA LEU A 156 35.00 -19.84 -7.72
C LEU A 156 34.99 -20.13 -6.21
N ARG A 157 35.32 -21.39 -5.79
CA ARG A 157 35.50 -21.74 -4.38
C ARG A 157 36.71 -21.03 -3.78
N VAL A 158 37.87 -21.08 -4.42
CA VAL A 158 39.05 -20.34 -3.99
C VAL A 158 38.77 -18.82 -3.94
N GLN A 159 38.02 -18.32 -4.87
CA GLN A 159 37.55 -16.93 -4.83
C GLN A 159 36.61 -16.69 -3.64
N GLN A 160 35.65 -17.59 -3.39
CA GLN A 160 34.78 -17.53 -2.22
C GLN A 160 35.54 -17.79 -0.91
N GLU A 161 36.54 -18.69 -0.91
CA GLU A 161 37.41 -18.93 0.26
C GLU A 161 38.35 -17.76 0.51
N ARG A 162 38.87 -17.10 -0.53
CA ARG A 162 39.54 -15.80 -0.40
C ARG A 162 38.62 -14.70 0.15
N ILE A 163 37.38 -14.72 -0.24
CA ILE A 163 36.33 -13.84 0.34
C ILE A 163 36.01 -14.29 1.77
N ARG A 164 35.95 -15.60 2.06
CA ARG A 164 35.76 -16.17 3.41
C ARG A 164 37.01 -16.11 4.27
N ALA A 165 38.22 -16.22 3.70
CA ALA A 165 39.49 -16.03 4.40
C ALA A 165 39.75 -14.56 4.80
N ARG A 166 39.01 -13.62 4.21
CA ARG A 166 38.78 -12.33 4.86
C ARG A 166 37.84 -12.44 6.08
N SER A 167 37.69 -13.64 6.60
CA SER A 167 36.78 -14.01 7.70
C SER A 167 37.14 -13.32 9.03
N HIS A 168 38.33 -12.83 9.21
CA HIS A 168 38.66 -11.99 10.35
C HIS A 168 37.92 -10.63 10.24
N ASP A 169 37.91 -10.02 9.06
CA ASP A 169 37.23 -8.76 8.82
C ASP A 169 35.72 -8.97 8.88
N TYR A 170 35.19 -10.10 8.34
CA TYR A 170 33.78 -10.44 8.44
C TYR A 170 33.32 -10.58 9.90
N ARG A 171 34.03 -11.39 10.72
CA ARG A 171 33.71 -11.56 12.14
C ARG A 171 33.85 -10.26 12.92
N ARG A 172 34.86 -9.46 12.61
CA ARG A 172 35.08 -8.16 13.22
C ARG A 172 33.99 -7.17 12.88
N THR A 173 33.56 -7.13 11.61
CA THR A 173 32.43 -6.29 11.16
C THR A 173 31.13 -6.74 11.80
N GLN A 174 30.83 -8.04 11.82
CA GLN A 174 29.63 -8.59 12.46
C GLN A 174 29.57 -8.26 13.96
N ALA A 175 30.68 -8.41 14.67
CA ALA A 175 30.78 -8.06 16.09
C ALA A 175 30.58 -6.55 16.30
N ALA A 176 31.13 -5.72 15.41
CA ALA A 176 30.99 -4.28 15.47
C ALA A 176 29.53 -3.83 15.19
N LEU A 177 28.84 -4.46 14.22
CA LEU A 177 27.42 -4.21 13.95
C LEU A 177 26.55 -4.58 15.15
N ARG A 178 26.82 -5.73 15.78
CA ARG A 178 26.09 -6.15 16.98
C ARG A 178 26.31 -5.19 18.14
N ALA A 179 27.58 -4.83 18.43
CA ALA A 179 27.91 -3.89 19.49
C ALA A 179 27.23 -2.52 19.25
N ALA A 180 27.22 -2.03 18.01
CA ALA A 180 26.54 -0.79 17.68
C ALA A 180 25.02 -0.88 17.92
N LEU A 181 24.38 -1.98 17.54
CA LEU A 181 22.94 -2.17 17.73
C LEU A 181 22.53 -2.27 19.21
N GLU A 182 23.38 -2.88 20.05
CA GLU A 182 23.16 -3.06 21.48
C GLU A 182 23.60 -1.85 22.33
N GLY A 183 24.02 -0.76 21.71
CA GLY A 183 24.51 0.44 22.42
C GLY A 183 25.88 0.24 23.08
N GLY A 184 26.67 -0.74 22.58
CA GLY A 184 28.00 -1.07 23.09
C GLY A 184 29.11 -0.14 22.60
N THR A 185 30.34 -0.59 22.73
CA THR A 185 31.53 0.21 22.39
C THR A 185 31.58 0.51 20.88
N ARG A 186 31.75 1.79 20.54
CA ARG A 186 31.90 2.23 19.15
C ARG A 186 33.11 1.60 18.50
N PRO A 187 33.05 1.08 17.27
CA PRO A 187 34.20 0.52 16.56
C PRO A 187 35.28 1.56 16.34
N GLU A 188 36.52 1.10 16.15
CA GLU A 188 37.66 1.96 15.77
C GLU A 188 37.33 2.74 14.49
N ALA A 189 37.83 3.98 14.40
CA ALA A 189 37.51 4.94 13.36
C ALA A 189 37.54 4.39 11.90
N PRO A 190 38.57 3.64 11.46
CA PRO A 190 38.59 3.09 10.10
C PRO A 190 37.42 2.12 9.83
N LEU A 191 37.14 1.21 10.77
CA LEU A 191 36.04 0.24 10.63
C LEU A 191 34.69 0.91 10.74
N ALA A 192 34.52 1.88 11.63
CA ALA A 192 33.28 2.65 11.76
C ALA A 192 32.95 3.40 10.47
N ALA A 193 33.93 4.05 9.84
CA ALA A 193 33.75 4.74 8.57
C ALA A 193 33.33 3.79 7.43
N GLN A 194 33.97 2.63 7.34
CA GLN A 194 33.63 1.60 6.35
C GLN A 194 32.19 1.08 6.55
N ILE A 195 31.81 0.76 7.79
CA ILE A 195 30.43 0.33 8.13
C ILE A 195 29.42 1.39 7.72
N VAL A 196 29.65 2.65 8.06
CA VAL A 196 28.77 3.76 7.69
C VAL A 196 28.60 3.87 6.18
N GLU A 197 29.70 3.77 5.42
CA GLU A 197 29.64 3.81 3.96
C GLU A 197 28.83 2.64 3.38
N ASP A 198 29.10 1.41 3.84
CA ASP A 198 28.45 0.19 3.35
C ASP A 198 26.94 0.17 3.69
N LEU A 199 26.55 0.58 4.90
CA LEU A 199 25.16 0.68 5.32
C LEU A 199 24.42 1.78 4.54
N ASN A 200 25.04 2.92 4.27
CA ASN A 200 24.44 3.96 3.43
C ASN A 200 24.22 3.46 1.99
N LYS A 201 25.18 2.74 1.40
CA LYS A 201 25.01 2.11 0.07
C LYS A 201 23.87 1.08 0.09
N TYR A 202 23.81 0.26 1.13
CA TYR A 202 22.79 -0.76 1.32
C TYR A 202 21.37 -0.18 1.38
N LEU A 203 21.20 0.93 2.08
CA LEU A 203 19.89 1.59 2.21
C LEU A 203 19.51 2.38 0.97
N LYS A 204 20.47 2.98 0.27
CA LYS A 204 20.21 3.84 -0.90
C LYS A 204 19.60 3.08 -2.08
N ASN A 205 19.96 1.82 -2.29
CA ASN A 205 19.55 1.03 -3.44
C ASN A 205 19.01 -0.35 -3.03
N PRO A 206 17.71 -0.49 -2.72
CA PRO A 206 17.12 -1.76 -2.30
C PRO A 206 17.32 -2.92 -3.28
N SER A 207 17.28 -2.63 -4.59
CA SER A 207 17.44 -3.64 -5.66
C SER A 207 18.84 -4.22 -5.80
N THR A 208 19.86 -3.55 -5.23
CA THR A 208 21.27 -3.95 -5.33
C THR A 208 21.89 -4.27 -3.97
N ARG A 209 21.07 -4.55 -2.96
CA ARG A 209 21.54 -4.87 -1.60
C ARG A 209 22.48 -6.06 -1.61
N SER A 210 23.63 -5.89 -0.95
CA SER A 210 24.60 -6.95 -0.77
C SER A 210 24.00 -8.10 0.03
N ARG A 211 24.02 -9.31 -0.53
CA ARG A 211 23.56 -10.52 0.16
C ARG A 211 24.37 -10.80 1.42
N GLU A 212 25.67 -10.57 1.37
CA GLU A 212 26.58 -10.76 2.51
C GLU A 212 26.22 -9.84 3.68
N LEU A 213 26.01 -8.54 3.39
CA LEU A 213 25.60 -7.58 4.41
C LEU A 213 24.19 -7.87 4.94
N THR A 214 23.26 -8.31 4.07
CA THR A 214 21.93 -8.76 4.49
C THR A 214 22.03 -9.90 5.50
N GLN A 215 22.83 -10.94 5.21
CA GLN A 215 23.03 -12.07 6.11
C GLN A 215 23.69 -11.67 7.43
N MET A 216 24.64 -10.72 7.39
CA MET A 216 25.23 -10.18 8.62
C MET A 216 24.17 -9.49 9.48
N LEU A 217 23.36 -8.62 8.90
CA LEU A 217 22.30 -7.89 9.60
C LEU A 217 21.25 -8.83 10.19
N GLU A 218 20.82 -9.85 9.42
CA GLU A 218 19.92 -10.91 9.90
C GLU A 218 20.49 -11.68 11.09
N SER A 219 21.79 -11.96 11.06
CA SER A 219 22.48 -12.67 12.16
C SER A 219 22.69 -11.82 13.42
N VAL A 220 22.82 -10.51 13.23
CA VAL A 220 23.01 -9.53 14.33
C VAL A 220 21.68 -9.15 14.96
N ALA A 221 20.64 -9.02 14.15
CA ALA A 221 19.30 -8.61 14.57
C ALA A 221 18.24 -9.61 14.07
N PRO A 222 18.18 -10.82 14.62
CA PRO A 222 17.13 -11.78 14.25
C PRO A 222 15.74 -11.17 14.44
N GLU A 223 14.81 -11.47 13.52
CA GLU A 223 13.43 -10.96 13.53
C GLU A 223 13.27 -9.45 13.28
N VAL A 224 14.34 -8.76 12.94
CA VAL A 224 14.34 -7.36 12.48
C VAL A 224 14.59 -7.32 10.98
N ASP A 225 13.85 -6.48 10.27
CA ASP A 225 14.13 -6.21 8.86
C ASP A 225 15.58 -5.70 8.70
N PRO A 226 16.40 -6.30 7.83
CA PRO A 226 17.81 -5.91 7.70
C PRO A 226 18.04 -4.43 7.41
N ALA A 227 17.12 -3.78 6.69
CA ALA A 227 17.24 -2.36 6.43
C ALA A 227 16.89 -1.51 7.66
N GLU A 228 15.95 -1.97 8.51
CA GLU A 228 15.70 -1.31 9.79
C GLU A 228 16.88 -1.45 10.75
N ALA A 229 17.49 -2.64 10.80
CA ALA A 229 18.71 -2.86 11.58
C ALA A 229 19.86 -1.97 11.08
N ALA A 230 20.05 -1.89 9.75
CA ALA A 230 21.07 -1.03 9.13
C ALA A 230 20.86 0.45 9.49
N PHE A 231 19.64 0.92 9.44
CA PHE A 231 19.33 2.32 9.78
C PHE A 231 19.59 2.60 11.28
N GLU A 232 19.17 1.68 12.16
CA GLU A 232 19.41 1.82 13.60
C GLU A 232 20.90 1.87 13.93
N ILE A 233 21.69 0.97 13.32
CA ILE A 233 23.13 0.95 13.49
C ILE A 233 23.77 2.28 13.04
N LEU A 234 23.34 2.85 11.93
CA LEU A 234 23.80 4.17 11.47
C LEU A 234 23.55 5.25 12.52
N GLN A 235 22.36 5.28 13.10
CA GLN A 235 22.02 6.25 14.14
C GLN A 235 22.89 6.05 15.40
N GLN A 236 23.09 4.82 15.86
CA GLN A 236 23.93 4.50 17.02
C GLN A 236 25.40 4.86 16.79
N LEU A 237 25.88 4.74 15.56
CA LEU A 237 27.22 5.20 15.17
C LEU A 237 27.35 6.72 15.03
N GLY A 238 26.24 7.46 15.26
CA GLY A 238 26.21 8.92 15.11
C GLY A 238 26.32 9.40 13.67
N ALA A 239 26.02 8.54 12.71
CA ALA A 239 25.88 8.92 11.31
C ALA A 239 24.44 9.40 11.07
N THR A 240 24.28 10.64 10.62
CA THR A 240 22.96 11.16 10.26
C THR A 240 22.59 10.62 8.87
N PRO A 241 21.54 9.81 8.74
CA PRO A 241 21.08 9.35 7.44
C PRO A 241 20.63 10.51 6.55
N ALA A 242 20.85 10.36 5.24
CA ALA A 242 20.55 11.41 4.26
C ALA A 242 19.04 11.62 4.01
N ALA A 243 18.19 10.72 4.50
CA ALA A 243 16.74 10.76 4.31
C ALA A 243 16.01 10.19 5.55
N PRO A 244 14.71 10.50 5.71
CA PRO A 244 13.88 9.93 6.77
C PRO A 244 13.92 8.41 6.80
N ARG A 245 13.80 7.83 8.01
CA ARG A 245 13.99 6.39 8.27
C ARG A 245 13.25 5.50 7.29
N PHE A 246 11.94 5.59 7.24
CA PHE A 246 11.12 4.68 6.45
C PHE A 246 11.20 4.94 4.95
N ALA A 247 11.45 6.18 4.53
CA ALA A 247 11.74 6.48 3.13
C ALA A 247 13.04 5.79 2.68
N MET A 248 14.08 5.85 3.50
CA MET A 248 15.38 5.25 3.20
C MET A 248 15.32 3.71 3.24
N ILE A 249 14.66 3.13 4.23
CA ILE A 249 14.46 1.68 4.35
C ILE A 249 13.73 1.10 3.12
N ALA A 250 12.69 1.79 2.65
CA ALA A 250 11.92 1.41 1.47
C ALA A 250 12.60 1.77 0.14
N GLY A 251 13.70 2.54 0.17
CA GLY A 251 14.38 3.04 -1.03
C GLY A 251 13.54 4.04 -1.83
N LEU A 252 12.65 4.76 -1.14
CA LEU A 252 11.79 5.75 -1.77
C LEU A 252 12.53 7.09 -1.90
N ARG A 253 12.43 7.68 -3.08
CA ARG A 253 12.92 9.04 -3.30
C ARG A 253 11.96 10.04 -2.68
N THR A 254 12.44 10.88 -1.79
CA THR A 254 11.64 11.89 -1.09
C THR A 254 11.28 13.10 -1.96
N GLY A 255 12.01 13.33 -3.05
CA GLY A 255 11.75 14.44 -3.98
C GLY A 255 11.46 13.94 -5.40
N SER A 256 10.90 14.82 -6.22
CA SER A 256 10.65 14.56 -7.64
C SER A 256 11.93 14.63 -8.47
N SER A 257 11.93 13.95 -9.63
CA SER A 257 13.02 14.01 -10.60
C SER A 257 13.18 15.43 -11.15
N GLU A 258 14.38 15.74 -11.64
CA GLU A 258 14.63 17.04 -12.29
C GLU A 258 13.70 17.24 -13.50
N ALA A 259 13.53 16.22 -14.33
CA ALA A 259 12.65 16.27 -15.49
C ALA A 259 11.20 16.57 -15.09
N ALA A 260 10.67 15.92 -14.04
CA ALA A 260 9.32 16.20 -13.55
C ALA A 260 9.19 17.60 -12.96
N ARG A 261 10.22 18.12 -12.28
CA ARG A 261 10.23 19.49 -11.76
C ARG A 261 10.25 20.55 -12.87
N VAL A 262 11.05 20.33 -13.91
CA VAL A 262 11.11 21.22 -15.08
C VAL A 262 9.76 21.24 -15.81
N GLU A 263 9.15 20.07 -16.02
CA GLU A 263 7.83 19.96 -16.63
C GLU A 263 6.76 20.65 -15.76
N ALA A 264 6.80 20.47 -14.45
CA ALA A 264 5.86 21.09 -13.50
C ALA A 264 5.95 22.61 -13.53
N ALA A 265 7.16 23.18 -13.62
CA ALA A 265 7.37 24.62 -13.69
C ALA A 265 6.86 25.24 -15.00
N ALA A 266 6.78 24.46 -16.08
CA ALA A 266 6.27 24.87 -17.37
C ALA A 266 4.78 24.57 -17.58
N ALA A 267 4.16 23.81 -16.67
CA ALA A 267 2.79 23.33 -16.81
C ALA A 267 1.79 24.50 -16.77
N THR A 268 1.01 24.62 -17.82
CA THR A 268 -0.07 25.61 -17.92
C THR A 268 -1.35 24.88 -18.30
N PRO A 269 -2.41 24.96 -17.47
CA PRO A 269 -3.65 24.28 -17.77
C PRO A 269 -4.32 24.91 -19.00
N PRO A 270 -5.02 24.10 -19.82
CA PRO A 270 -5.82 24.62 -20.93
C PRO A 270 -6.94 25.53 -20.41
N PRO A 271 -7.43 26.49 -21.21
CA PRO A 271 -8.54 27.33 -20.81
C PRO A 271 -9.79 26.45 -20.60
N ARG A 272 -10.47 26.65 -19.45
CA ARG A 272 -11.73 25.99 -19.12
C ARG A 272 -12.81 27.05 -18.98
N PRO A 273 -14.07 26.74 -19.33
CA PRO A 273 -15.20 27.64 -19.10
C PRO A 273 -15.26 28.01 -17.61
N ARG A 274 -15.48 29.31 -17.34
CA ARG A 274 -15.78 29.74 -15.98
C ARG A 274 -17.19 29.32 -15.62
N ALA A 275 -17.37 28.65 -14.50
CA ALA A 275 -18.68 28.29 -13.98
C ALA A 275 -18.94 29.01 -12.66
N ASP A 276 -20.22 29.19 -12.35
CA ASP A 276 -20.64 29.54 -11.00
C ASP A 276 -20.47 28.30 -10.11
N GLY A 277 -19.38 28.25 -9.36
CA GLY A 277 -19.07 27.17 -8.41
C GLY A 277 -19.92 27.19 -7.14
N GLY A 278 -20.81 28.18 -6.98
CA GLY A 278 -21.46 28.47 -5.72
C GLY A 278 -20.46 28.98 -4.67
N TYR A 279 -20.83 28.95 -3.41
CA TYR A 279 -19.90 29.23 -2.31
C TYR A 279 -19.07 27.97 -2.03
N ALA A 280 -17.99 27.78 -2.79
CA ALA A 280 -17.15 26.59 -2.71
C ALA A 280 -16.22 26.63 -1.50
N VAL A 281 -16.36 25.65 -0.59
CA VAL A 281 -15.52 25.52 0.62
C VAL A 281 -14.69 24.25 0.56
N THR A 282 -13.43 24.33 0.96
CA THR A 282 -12.59 23.15 1.23
C THR A 282 -12.55 22.90 2.74
N ILE A 283 -12.51 21.63 3.17
CA ILE A 283 -12.51 21.24 4.57
C ILE A 283 -11.44 20.16 4.76
N ASP A 284 -10.34 20.53 5.42
CA ASP A 284 -9.15 19.69 5.52
C ASP A 284 -8.56 19.72 6.93
N ASP A 285 -7.55 18.89 7.18
CA ASP A 285 -6.69 19.07 8.36
C ASP A 285 -5.83 20.34 8.18
N GLU A 286 -5.48 20.99 9.28
CA GLU A 286 -4.70 22.25 9.33
C GLU A 286 -3.49 22.23 8.38
N GLU A 287 -2.77 21.12 8.35
CA GLU A 287 -1.52 20.98 7.61
C GLU A 287 -1.66 20.50 6.18
N THR A 288 -2.87 20.17 5.75
CA THR A 288 -3.11 19.70 4.39
C THR A 288 -2.75 20.81 3.41
N VAL A 289 -1.83 20.51 2.50
CA VAL A 289 -1.44 21.41 1.40
C VAL A 289 -1.89 20.87 0.04
N GLU A 290 -2.15 19.58 -0.05
CA GLU A 290 -2.69 18.88 -1.24
C GLU A 290 -4.21 18.86 -1.13
N ILE A 291 -4.88 19.94 -1.53
CA ILE A 291 -6.33 20.11 -1.40
C ILE A 291 -7.00 19.62 -2.68
N ASP A 292 -7.58 18.43 -2.62
CA ASP A 292 -8.17 17.74 -3.77
C ASP A 292 -9.60 18.18 -4.07
N ASP A 293 -10.40 18.57 -3.05
CA ASP A 293 -11.85 18.74 -3.16
C ASP A 293 -12.37 20.03 -2.52
N ALA A 294 -13.45 20.53 -3.11
CA ALA A 294 -14.25 21.62 -2.56
C ALA A 294 -15.75 21.32 -2.74
N LEU A 295 -16.55 21.77 -1.81
CA LEU A 295 -17.98 21.50 -1.73
C LEU A 295 -18.81 22.78 -1.81
N ALA A 296 -19.90 22.74 -2.54
CA ALA A 296 -20.90 23.80 -2.54
C ALA A 296 -22.32 23.20 -2.56
N ALA A 297 -23.26 23.89 -1.94
CA ALA A 297 -24.67 23.49 -1.97
C ALA A 297 -25.59 24.70 -1.92
N GLU A 298 -26.73 24.56 -2.57
CA GLU A 298 -27.80 25.55 -2.57
C GLU A 298 -29.17 24.86 -2.56
N ALA A 299 -30.14 25.46 -1.86
CA ALA A 299 -31.50 25.01 -1.89
C ALA A 299 -32.18 25.47 -3.19
N ILE A 300 -32.96 24.59 -3.81
CA ILE A 300 -33.78 24.92 -5.00
C ILE A 300 -35.23 25.18 -4.55
N ALA A 301 -35.97 25.96 -5.37
CA ALA A 301 -37.33 26.40 -5.05
C ALA A 301 -38.36 25.27 -4.85
N ASP A 302 -38.11 24.08 -5.42
CA ASP A 302 -38.95 22.88 -5.28
C ASP A 302 -38.66 22.07 -4.02
N GLY A 303 -37.73 22.54 -3.15
CA GLY A 303 -37.31 21.88 -1.92
C GLY A 303 -36.22 20.82 -2.12
N SER A 304 -35.77 20.61 -3.36
CA SER A 304 -34.55 19.83 -3.63
C SER A 304 -33.30 20.65 -3.36
N ILE A 305 -32.15 19.97 -3.31
CA ILE A 305 -30.87 20.58 -3.04
C ILE A 305 -29.95 20.32 -4.23
N ARG A 306 -29.34 21.37 -4.76
CA ARG A 306 -28.22 21.24 -5.69
C ARG A 306 -26.92 21.19 -4.91
N VAL A 307 -26.17 20.12 -5.09
CA VAL A 307 -24.83 19.98 -4.54
C VAL A 307 -23.81 19.94 -5.66
N ARG A 308 -22.64 20.54 -5.42
CA ARG A 308 -21.50 20.50 -6.33
C ARG A 308 -20.30 19.99 -5.56
N VAL A 309 -19.70 18.94 -6.09
CA VAL A 309 -18.41 18.41 -5.63
C VAL A 309 -17.38 18.75 -6.69
N HIS A 310 -16.45 19.59 -6.34
CA HIS A 310 -15.40 20.08 -7.23
C HIS A 310 -14.11 19.35 -6.89
N ILE A 311 -13.59 18.57 -7.82
CA ILE A 311 -12.31 17.87 -7.67
C ILE A 311 -11.25 18.57 -8.51
N ALA A 312 -10.07 18.80 -7.93
CA ALA A 312 -8.91 19.40 -8.60
C ALA A 312 -8.65 18.72 -9.95
N LEU A 313 -8.58 19.48 -11.04
CA LEU A 313 -8.43 18.92 -12.38
C LEU A 313 -6.96 18.74 -12.74
N VAL A 314 -6.34 17.77 -12.09
CA VAL A 314 -4.91 17.42 -12.21
C VAL A 314 -4.54 17.03 -13.65
N ALA A 315 -5.48 16.40 -14.37
CA ALA A 315 -5.29 16.00 -15.76
C ALA A 315 -4.97 17.17 -16.70
N ASP A 316 -5.29 18.40 -16.32
CA ASP A 316 -4.96 19.60 -17.10
C ASP A 316 -3.49 20.03 -16.94
N PHE A 317 -2.81 19.60 -15.90
CA PHE A 317 -1.41 19.94 -15.62
C PHE A 317 -0.44 18.83 -15.98
N VAL A 318 -0.88 17.58 -15.90
CA VAL A 318 -0.04 16.39 -16.06
C VAL A 318 -0.35 15.74 -17.41
N ALA A 319 0.50 16.04 -18.40
CA ALA A 319 0.36 15.46 -19.74
C ALA A 319 0.67 13.95 -19.70
N ARG A 320 -0.18 13.15 -20.35
CA ARG A 320 0.03 11.70 -20.44
C ARG A 320 1.34 11.38 -21.14
N GLY A 321 2.18 10.53 -20.55
CA GLY A 321 3.49 10.12 -21.06
C GLY A 321 4.60 11.12 -20.81
N GLY A 322 4.33 12.28 -20.19
CA GLY A 322 5.33 13.24 -19.74
C GLY A 322 6.13 12.75 -18.53
N ALA A 323 7.17 13.48 -18.14
CA ALA A 323 8.03 13.10 -17.04
C ALA A 323 7.27 13.04 -15.69
N MET A 324 6.34 13.98 -15.46
CA MET A 324 5.46 13.96 -14.30
C MET A 324 4.55 12.74 -14.30
N ASP A 325 3.96 12.41 -15.44
CA ASP A 325 3.05 11.26 -15.57
C ASP A 325 3.78 9.93 -15.33
N LEU A 326 4.95 9.76 -15.92
CA LEU A 326 5.77 8.55 -15.75
C LEU A 326 6.21 8.39 -14.28
N GLU A 327 6.57 9.47 -13.61
CA GLU A 327 6.93 9.43 -12.19
C GLU A 327 5.70 9.17 -11.31
N ALA A 328 4.56 9.81 -11.60
CA ALA A 328 3.30 9.59 -10.88
C ALA A 328 2.80 8.13 -11.05
N ALA A 329 2.90 7.58 -12.25
CA ALA A 329 2.57 6.17 -12.52
C ALA A 329 3.48 5.20 -11.75
N ALA A 330 4.78 5.50 -11.68
CA ALA A 330 5.73 4.68 -10.92
C ALA A 330 5.52 4.75 -9.40
N ARG A 331 5.12 5.90 -8.86
CA ARG A 331 4.78 6.09 -7.44
C ARG A 331 3.38 5.57 -7.11
N ALA A 332 2.47 5.69 -8.04
CA ALA A 332 1.04 5.41 -8.00
C ALA A 332 0.24 6.11 -6.88
N THR A 333 0.86 6.46 -5.77
CA THR A 333 0.21 7.17 -4.66
C THR A 333 1.21 8.01 -3.86
N THR A 334 0.72 9.07 -3.21
CA THR A 334 1.45 9.77 -2.13
C THR A 334 1.53 8.84 -0.92
N VAL A 335 2.69 8.78 -0.26
CA VAL A 335 2.93 8.01 0.97
C VAL A 335 3.13 8.96 2.14
N TYR A 336 2.32 8.81 3.19
CA TYR A 336 2.31 9.67 4.37
C TYR A 336 3.04 9.00 5.54
N LEU A 337 4.33 9.28 5.68
CA LEU A 337 5.14 8.79 6.79
C LEU A 337 5.12 9.80 7.95
N PRO A 338 5.27 9.36 9.20
CA PRO A 338 5.35 10.27 10.35
C PRO A 338 6.44 11.34 10.23
N GLU A 339 7.53 11.02 9.55
CA GLU A 339 8.68 11.92 9.37
C GLU A 339 8.58 12.79 8.12
N THR A 340 7.84 12.37 7.11
CA THR A 340 7.81 13.06 5.81
C THR A 340 6.65 12.58 4.94
N THR A 341 6.25 13.40 4.00
CA THR A 341 5.31 13.02 2.93
C THR A 341 6.09 12.82 1.62
N ILE A 342 5.94 11.65 1.00
CA ILE A 342 6.51 11.35 -0.31
C ILE A 342 5.40 11.54 -1.34
N ARG A 343 5.37 12.70 -1.96
CA ARG A 343 4.30 13.09 -2.88
C ARG A 343 4.38 12.37 -4.21
N MET A 344 3.22 12.09 -4.78
CA MET A 344 3.09 11.49 -6.11
C MET A 344 3.55 12.46 -7.20
N LEU A 345 3.20 13.73 -7.06
CA LEU A 345 3.51 14.81 -8.00
C LEU A 345 4.49 15.82 -7.39
N PRO A 346 5.19 16.61 -8.22
CA PRO A 346 6.01 17.72 -7.73
C PRO A 346 5.20 18.74 -6.93
N ASP A 347 5.82 19.35 -5.89
CA ASP A 347 5.17 20.31 -4.99
C ASP A 347 4.53 21.50 -5.74
N ALA A 348 5.15 21.96 -6.83
CA ALA A 348 4.62 23.04 -7.66
C ALA A 348 3.22 22.70 -8.26
N ILE A 349 2.92 21.43 -8.42
CA ILE A 349 1.61 20.97 -8.88
C ILE A 349 0.73 20.60 -7.69
N SER A 350 1.23 19.71 -6.84
CA SER A 350 0.40 19.11 -5.78
C SER A 350 0.05 20.08 -4.65
N CYS A 351 0.94 21.02 -4.32
CA CYS A 351 0.75 21.96 -3.23
C CYS A 351 0.35 23.36 -3.69
N ASP A 352 0.41 23.65 -5.00
CA ASP A 352 0.11 24.97 -5.56
C ASP A 352 -0.85 24.87 -6.76
N ALA A 353 -0.34 24.63 -7.97
CA ALA A 353 -1.08 24.84 -9.21
C ALA A 353 -2.40 24.06 -9.31
N ALA A 354 -2.41 22.79 -8.88
CA ALA A 354 -3.60 21.94 -8.86
C ALA A 354 -4.37 21.99 -7.53
N SER A 355 -3.73 22.38 -6.41
CA SER A 355 -4.37 22.45 -5.11
C SER A 355 -5.48 23.52 -5.06
N LEU A 356 -6.64 23.21 -4.47
CA LEU A 356 -7.79 24.12 -4.40
C LEU A 356 -7.63 25.18 -3.31
N ILE A 357 -6.70 26.11 -3.54
CA ILE A 357 -6.32 27.16 -2.60
C ILE A 357 -7.40 28.24 -2.54
N ALA A 358 -7.87 28.58 -1.35
CA ALA A 358 -8.87 29.64 -1.11
C ALA A 358 -8.43 31.00 -1.69
N GLY A 359 -9.37 31.74 -2.28
CA GLY A 359 -9.13 33.03 -2.90
C GLY A 359 -8.57 32.93 -4.33
N GLN A 360 -8.38 31.74 -4.87
CA GLN A 360 -7.89 31.53 -6.23
C GLN A 360 -8.92 30.86 -7.12
N GLU A 361 -8.86 31.11 -8.43
CA GLU A 361 -9.60 30.34 -9.42
C GLU A 361 -8.80 29.10 -9.80
N ARG A 362 -9.45 27.94 -9.75
CA ARG A 362 -8.83 26.66 -10.06
C ARG A 362 -9.58 25.86 -11.10
N PRO A 363 -8.91 25.14 -11.99
CA PRO A 363 -9.57 24.16 -12.86
C PRO A 363 -10.02 22.98 -12.01
N VAL A 364 -11.28 22.56 -12.21
CA VAL A 364 -11.92 21.48 -11.49
C VAL A 364 -12.74 20.59 -12.43
N LEU A 365 -12.86 19.33 -12.06
CA LEU A 365 -13.91 18.45 -12.56
C LEU A 365 -15.05 18.48 -11.55
N THR A 366 -16.17 19.09 -11.98
CA THR A 366 -17.35 19.25 -11.13
C THR A 366 -18.31 18.10 -11.33
N THR A 367 -18.68 17.45 -10.24
CA THR A 367 -19.87 16.59 -10.16
C THR A 367 -21.00 17.42 -9.56
N GLU A 368 -22.02 17.74 -10.35
CA GLU A 368 -23.22 18.44 -9.89
C GLU A 368 -24.36 17.45 -9.77
N ALA A 369 -25.08 17.46 -8.66
CA ALA A 369 -26.24 16.60 -8.43
C ALA A 369 -27.38 17.35 -7.81
N THR A 370 -28.60 17.03 -8.22
CA THR A 370 -29.85 17.46 -7.58
C THR A 370 -30.34 16.33 -6.67
N ILE A 371 -30.46 16.65 -5.38
CA ILE A 371 -30.82 15.68 -4.34
C ILE A 371 -32.19 16.01 -3.80
N SER A 372 -33.07 15.02 -3.76
CA SER A 372 -34.43 15.16 -3.20
C SER A 372 -34.40 15.30 -1.67
N ALA A 373 -35.52 15.69 -1.09
CA ALA A 373 -35.73 15.69 0.36
C ALA A 373 -35.53 14.32 1.01
N ALA A 374 -35.68 13.21 0.25
CA ALA A 374 -35.43 11.84 0.70
C ALA A 374 -33.97 11.37 0.47
N GLY A 375 -33.08 12.23 -0.02
CA GLY A 375 -31.71 11.89 -0.31
C GLY A 375 -31.50 11.13 -1.64
N GLU A 376 -32.44 11.19 -2.57
CA GLU A 376 -32.32 10.56 -3.91
C GLU A 376 -31.59 11.47 -4.87
N VAL A 377 -30.75 10.91 -5.70
CA VAL A 377 -30.10 11.61 -6.81
C VAL A 377 -31.13 11.70 -7.97
N LEU A 378 -31.76 12.86 -8.13
CA LEU A 378 -32.76 13.11 -9.17
C LEU A 378 -32.11 13.36 -10.54
N ALA A 379 -31.02 14.09 -10.55
CA ALA A 379 -30.22 14.39 -11.72
C ALA A 379 -28.75 14.52 -11.33
N ALA A 380 -27.86 14.19 -12.26
CA ALA A 380 -26.44 14.39 -12.07
C ALA A 380 -25.76 14.73 -13.41
N SER A 381 -24.71 15.52 -13.34
CA SER A 381 -23.83 15.85 -14.46
C SER A 381 -22.37 15.94 -14.01
N ILE A 382 -21.47 15.71 -14.96
CA ILE A 382 -20.02 15.86 -14.74
C ILE A 382 -19.49 16.78 -15.84
N TYR A 383 -18.74 17.79 -15.47
CA TYR A 383 -18.16 18.73 -16.43
C TYR A 383 -16.88 19.39 -15.91
N PRO A 384 -15.89 19.64 -16.78
CA PRO A 384 -14.71 20.43 -16.43
C PRO A 384 -15.04 21.93 -16.46
N SER A 385 -14.53 22.67 -15.46
CA SER A 385 -14.75 24.11 -15.35
C SER A 385 -13.62 24.81 -14.61
N ARG A 386 -13.68 26.13 -14.49
CA ARG A 386 -12.89 26.92 -13.54
C ARG A 386 -13.81 27.60 -12.57
N ILE A 387 -13.48 27.52 -11.29
CA ILE A 387 -14.29 28.13 -10.22
C ILE A 387 -13.38 28.89 -9.24
N PRO A 388 -13.90 29.93 -8.60
CA PRO A 388 -13.26 30.53 -7.44
C PRO A 388 -13.44 29.63 -6.22
N ILE A 389 -12.37 29.42 -5.44
CA ILE A 389 -12.44 28.75 -4.13
C ILE A 389 -12.73 29.82 -3.08
N SER A 390 -13.92 29.77 -2.49
CA SER A 390 -14.41 30.84 -1.60
C SER A 390 -13.72 30.84 -0.26
N ARG A 391 -13.49 29.65 0.32
CA ARG A 391 -12.94 29.54 1.66
C ARG A 391 -12.30 28.18 1.92
N ARG A 392 -11.24 28.17 2.75
CA ARG A 392 -10.70 26.99 3.38
C ARG A 392 -11.12 26.94 4.84
N LEU A 393 -11.55 25.79 5.31
CA LEU A 393 -11.85 25.48 6.70
C LEU A 393 -11.02 24.29 7.17
N GLU A 394 -10.70 24.28 8.44
CA GLU A 394 -10.24 23.10 9.14
C GLU A 394 -11.43 22.30 9.67
N TYR A 395 -11.30 20.97 9.82
CA TYR A 395 -12.37 20.13 10.36
C TYR A 395 -12.91 20.68 11.69
N ALA A 396 -12.02 21.06 12.63
CA ALA A 396 -12.42 21.63 13.92
C ALA A 396 -13.19 22.95 13.77
N GLN A 397 -12.83 23.80 12.81
CA GLN A 397 -13.56 25.03 12.52
C GLN A 397 -14.93 24.74 11.95
N ALA A 398 -15.01 23.81 10.99
CA ALA A 398 -16.28 23.39 10.38
C ALA A 398 -17.23 22.78 11.42
N ASP A 399 -16.72 21.96 12.34
CA ASP A 399 -17.52 21.39 13.44
C ASP A 399 -18.06 22.47 14.37
N ARG A 400 -17.27 23.49 14.73
CA ARG A 400 -17.71 24.63 15.54
C ARG A 400 -18.79 25.47 14.83
N ILE A 401 -18.68 25.65 13.51
CA ILE A 401 -19.71 26.33 12.71
C ILE A 401 -21.00 25.50 12.73
N LEU A 402 -20.92 24.20 12.48
CA LEU A 402 -22.06 23.28 12.50
C LEU A 402 -22.74 23.21 13.87
N ALA A 403 -21.98 23.31 14.94
CA ALA A 403 -22.48 23.40 16.30
C ALA A 403 -23.09 24.79 16.67
N GLY A 404 -23.07 25.76 15.76
CA GLY A 404 -23.58 27.12 15.99
C GLY A 404 -22.69 28.01 16.89
N GLN A 405 -21.46 27.56 17.18
CA GLN A 405 -20.52 28.30 18.04
C GLN A 405 -19.83 29.48 17.35
N LEU A 406 -19.87 29.53 16.01
CA LEU A 406 -19.33 30.61 15.19
C LEU A 406 -20.47 31.25 14.41
N SER A 407 -21.24 32.12 15.09
CA SER A 407 -22.37 32.82 14.47
C SER A 407 -21.89 33.88 13.46
N GLY A 408 -22.57 33.96 12.31
CA GLY A 408 -22.25 34.92 11.25
C GLY A 408 -21.11 34.50 10.32
N ASP A 409 -20.62 33.27 10.43
CA ASP A 409 -19.62 32.75 9.47
C ASP A 409 -20.24 32.62 8.07
N PRO A 410 -19.62 33.15 7.02
CA PRO A 410 -20.14 33.07 5.64
C PRO A 410 -20.37 31.63 5.15
N ALA A 411 -19.64 30.64 5.68
CA ALA A 411 -19.81 29.24 5.30
C ALA A 411 -20.99 28.54 6.00
N ALA A 412 -21.59 29.16 7.05
CA ALA A 412 -22.59 28.51 7.91
C ALA A 412 -23.80 28.00 7.11
N ALA A 413 -24.33 28.80 6.19
CA ALA A 413 -25.49 28.41 5.37
C ALA A 413 -25.17 27.19 4.48
N THR A 414 -24.02 27.24 3.79
CA THR A 414 -23.57 26.14 2.91
C THR A 414 -23.31 24.89 3.73
N LEU A 415 -22.59 24.97 4.86
CA LEU A 415 -22.31 23.83 5.73
C LEU A 415 -23.57 23.20 6.32
N ALA A 416 -24.57 24.00 6.69
CA ALA A 416 -25.84 23.50 7.21
C ALA A 416 -26.59 22.67 6.14
N ILE A 417 -26.66 23.16 4.90
CA ILE A 417 -27.26 22.43 3.77
C ILE A 417 -26.49 21.14 3.48
N LEU A 418 -25.16 21.24 3.40
CA LEU A 418 -24.28 20.08 3.15
C LEU A 418 -24.44 19.02 4.25
N SER A 419 -24.44 19.41 5.53
CA SER A 419 -24.56 18.49 6.67
C SER A 419 -25.90 17.74 6.66
N GLN A 420 -27.01 18.44 6.44
CA GLN A 420 -28.33 17.81 6.33
C GLN A 420 -28.42 16.86 5.14
N THR A 421 -27.84 17.24 4.00
CA THR A 421 -27.82 16.41 2.80
C THR A 421 -26.95 15.17 2.98
N ALA A 422 -25.77 15.31 3.60
CA ALA A 422 -24.89 14.20 3.92
C ALA A 422 -25.57 13.18 4.85
N ALA A 423 -26.31 13.63 5.87
CA ALA A 423 -27.08 12.75 6.74
C ALA A 423 -28.10 11.91 5.95
N ARG A 424 -28.86 12.54 5.03
CA ARG A 424 -29.83 11.83 4.17
C ARG A 424 -29.17 10.79 3.25
N LEU A 425 -28.07 11.16 2.63
CA LEU A 425 -27.28 10.24 1.78
C LEU A 425 -26.77 9.05 2.58
N ARG A 426 -26.24 9.31 3.78
CA ARG A 426 -25.74 8.27 4.69
C ARG A 426 -26.85 7.32 5.14
N ASP A 427 -28.03 7.84 5.49
CA ASP A 427 -29.16 7.02 5.92
C ASP A 427 -29.63 6.10 4.79
N ARG A 428 -29.66 6.59 3.54
CA ARG A 428 -29.97 5.74 2.37
C ARG A 428 -28.95 4.62 2.19
N ARG A 429 -27.65 4.93 2.29
CA ARG A 429 -26.61 3.92 2.17
C ARG A 429 -26.67 2.88 3.30
N ARG A 430 -27.00 3.33 4.52
CA ARG A 430 -27.23 2.43 5.65
C ARG A 430 -28.43 1.52 5.39
N ALA A 431 -29.52 2.04 4.86
CA ALA A 431 -30.68 1.25 4.46
C ALA A 431 -30.38 0.26 3.33
N ALA A 432 -29.43 0.59 2.44
CA ALA A 432 -28.90 -0.31 1.41
C ALA A 432 -27.87 -1.34 1.93
N GLY A 433 -27.60 -1.36 3.25
CA GLY A 433 -26.70 -2.33 3.88
C GLY A 433 -25.25 -1.88 4.05
N ALA A 434 -24.96 -0.57 3.89
CA ALA A 434 -23.61 -0.05 4.15
C ALA A 434 -23.18 -0.34 5.60
N MET A 435 -21.96 -0.85 5.74
CA MET A 435 -21.36 -1.11 7.05
C MET A 435 -20.48 0.09 7.45
N LEU A 436 -21.00 0.89 8.38
CA LEU A 436 -20.27 2.02 8.93
C LEU A 436 -19.38 1.52 10.07
N MET A 437 -18.10 1.31 9.78
CA MET A 437 -17.14 0.89 10.80
C MET A 437 -16.49 2.12 11.44
N HIS A 438 -16.59 2.18 12.76
CA HIS A 438 -15.85 3.15 13.55
C HIS A 438 -14.48 2.56 13.92
N ARG A 439 -13.41 3.22 13.53
CA ARG A 439 -12.05 2.84 13.94
C ARG A 439 -11.42 4.03 14.64
N ARG A 440 -10.75 3.73 15.75
CA ARG A 440 -9.87 4.70 16.37
C ARG A 440 -8.67 4.90 15.47
N GLU A 441 -8.39 6.13 15.13
CA GLU A 441 -7.24 6.51 14.32
C GLU A 441 -6.41 7.54 15.06
N THR A 442 -5.10 7.43 14.94
CA THR A 442 -4.17 8.41 15.46
C THR A 442 -3.34 8.99 14.33
N LYS A 443 -2.99 10.24 14.44
CA LYS A 443 -1.99 10.92 13.62
C LYS A 443 -0.69 10.93 14.41
N VAL A 444 0.36 10.39 13.82
CA VAL A 444 1.70 10.37 14.40
C VAL A 444 2.60 11.29 13.58
N ARG A 445 3.30 12.19 14.20
CA ARG A 445 4.24 13.13 13.58
C ARG A 445 5.58 13.04 14.27
N VAL A 446 6.63 13.20 13.48
CA VAL A 446 8.00 13.25 13.98
C VAL A 446 8.69 14.49 13.43
N ARG A 447 9.13 15.36 14.35
CA ARG A 447 9.89 16.56 14.02
C ARG A 447 11.15 16.61 14.88
N SER A 448 12.31 16.55 14.26
CA SER A 448 13.60 16.67 14.98
C SER A 448 13.69 15.79 16.22
N ASP A 449 13.21 14.54 16.16
CA ASP A 449 13.19 13.54 17.24
C ASP A 449 12.05 13.70 18.28
N GLU A 450 11.24 14.75 18.20
CA GLU A 450 9.98 14.86 18.96
C GLU A 450 8.88 14.09 18.25
N ILE A 451 8.15 13.27 19.00
CA ILE A 451 7.04 12.44 18.53
C ILE A 451 5.75 13.01 19.10
N GLU A 452 4.86 13.41 18.23
CA GLU A 452 3.51 13.87 18.60
C GLU A 452 2.49 12.82 18.16
N ILE A 453 1.57 12.45 19.06
CA ILE A 453 0.48 11.52 18.77
C ILE A 453 -0.84 12.20 19.07
N THR A 454 -1.69 12.37 18.08
CA THR A 454 -3.01 12.98 18.21
C THR A 454 -4.08 11.95 17.85
N LEU A 455 -5.05 11.72 18.73
CA LEU A 455 -6.22 10.90 18.44
C LEU A 455 -7.16 11.69 17.51
N LEU A 456 -7.55 11.08 16.41
CA LEU A 456 -8.48 11.67 15.44
C LEU A 456 -9.91 11.24 15.75
N ASP A 457 -10.80 12.22 15.81
CA ASP A 457 -12.24 11.94 15.84
C ASP A 457 -12.73 11.69 14.41
N SER A 458 -12.74 10.42 13.99
CA SER A 458 -13.23 9.99 12.68
C SER A 458 -14.75 10.17 12.51
N ASN A 459 -15.48 10.47 13.60
CA ASN A 459 -16.93 10.64 13.64
C ASN A 459 -17.38 12.10 13.69
N SER A 460 -16.44 13.05 13.63
CA SER A 460 -16.83 14.45 13.64
C SER A 460 -17.81 14.77 12.49
N PRO A 461 -18.82 15.63 12.70
CA PRO A 461 -19.82 15.97 11.71
C PRO A 461 -19.22 16.41 10.37
N SER A 462 -18.16 17.21 10.42
CA SER A 462 -17.49 17.71 9.22
C SER A 462 -16.74 16.61 8.45
N ARG A 463 -16.07 15.66 9.13
CA ARG A 463 -15.43 14.52 8.47
C ARG A 463 -16.46 13.60 7.81
N MET A 464 -17.57 13.34 8.49
CA MET A 464 -18.67 12.58 7.91
C MET A 464 -19.28 13.27 6.69
N LEU A 465 -19.48 14.59 6.76
CA LEU A 465 -19.97 15.39 5.65
C LEU A 465 -19.08 15.26 4.41
N VAL A 466 -17.78 15.51 4.54
CA VAL A 466 -16.83 15.41 3.42
C VAL A 466 -16.83 13.99 2.84
N ALA A 467 -16.76 12.97 3.71
CA ALA A 467 -16.76 11.57 3.27
C ALA A 467 -18.00 11.20 2.44
N GLU A 468 -19.22 11.67 2.82
CA GLU A 468 -20.43 11.38 2.07
C GLU A 468 -20.41 12.02 0.67
N PHE A 469 -19.92 13.25 0.52
CA PHE A 469 -19.82 13.88 -0.78
C PHE A 469 -18.73 13.30 -1.66
N MET A 470 -17.62 12.82 -1.08
CA MET A 470 -16.63 12.04 -1.81
C MET A 470 -17.24 10.73 -2.32
N VAL A 471 -18.01 10.03 -1.49
CA VAL A 471 -18.74 8.82 -1.90
C VAL A 471 -19.74 9.13 -3.01
N LEU A 472 -20.51 10.23 -2.91
CA LEU A 472 -21.46 10.65 -3.92
C LEU A 472 -20.79 10.93 -5.27
N SER A 473 -19.72 11.72 -5.29
CA SER A 473 -18.98 12.06 -6.52
C SER A 473 -18.39 10.81 -7.17
N ASN A 474 -17.78 9.94 -6.38
CA ASN A 474 -17.21 8.68 -6.84
C ASN A 474 -18.27 7.74 -7.42
N PHE A 475 -19.44 7.66 -6.79
CA PHE A 475 -20.60 6.90 -7.27
C PHE A 475 -21.10 7.42 -8.62
N ILE A 476 -21.33 8.75 -8.73
CA ILE A 476 -21.84 9.37 -9.96
C ILE A 476 -20.84 9.17 -11.10
N ALA A 477 -19.55 9.33 -10.87
CA ALA A 477 -18.51 9.09 -11.87
C ALA A 477 -18.48 7.63 -12.35
N ALA A 478 -18.56 6.69 -11.42
CA ALA A 478 -18.58 5.25 -11.74
C ALA A 478 -19.86 4.86 -12.52
N ARG A 479 -21.01 5.36 -12.10
CA ARG A 479 -22.30 5.15 -12.77
C ARG A 479 -22.30 5.76 -14.17
N PHE A 480 -21.85 7.00 -14.32
CA PHE A 480 -21.72 7.67 -15.62
C PHE A 480 -20.84 6.83 -16.57
N ALA A 481 -19.70 6.35 -16.09
CA ALA A 481 -18.81 5.50 -16.90
C ALA A 481 -19.48 4.18 -17.31
N ALA A 482 -20.19 3.52 -16.40
CA ALA A 482 -20.90 2.27 -16.68
C ALA A 482 -22.03 2.46 -17.71
N GLU A 483 -22.88 3.48 -17.53
CA GLU A 483 -23.99 3.81 -18.43
C GLU A 483 -23.52 4.18 -19.84
N ASN A 484 -22.36 4.83 -19.95
CA ASN A 484 -21.76 5.23 -21.23
C ASN A 484 -20.72 4.23 -21.76
N ARG A 485 -20.53 3.08 -21.12
CA ARG A 485 -19.57 2.02 -21.48
C ARG A 485 -18.14 2.51 -21.61
N ILE A 486 -17.76 3.46 -20.76
CA ILE A 486 -16.39 3.96 -20.66
C ILE A 486 -15.60 2.98 -19.81
N PRO A 487 -14.51 2.38 -20.30
CA PRO A 487 -13.68 1.50 -19.48
C PRO A 487 -12.96 2.31 -18.40
N ILE A 488 -13.13 1.90 -17.14
CA ILE A 488 -12.50 2.53 -15.98
C ILE A 488 -12.08 1.47 -14.95
N ILE A 489 -11.32 1.88 -13.95
CA ILE A 489 -10.99 1.07 -12.79
C ILE A 489 -12.04 1.33 -11.70
N TYR A 490 -12.83 0.31 -11.37
CA TYR A 490 -13.79 0.32 -10.26
C TYR A 490 -13.10 -0.14 -8.97
N ARG A 491 -13.68 0.25 -7.83
CA ARG A 491 -13.34 -0.31 -6.53
C ARG A 491 -14.54 -1.10 -6.01
N VAL A 492 -14.35 -2.36 -5.71
CA VAL A 492 -15.42 -3.30 -5.41
C VAL A 492 -15.14 -4.04 -4.10
N GLN A 493 -16.22 -4.44 -3.44
CA GLN A 493 -16.13 -5.25 -2.22
C GLN A 493 -17.34 -6.20 -2.18
N PRO A 494 -17.17 -7.47 -2.59
CA PRO A 494 -18.27 -8.43 -2.64
C PRO A 494 -18.99 -8.58 -1.30
N ASP A 495 -20.31 -8.72 -1.35
CA ASP A 495 -21.13 -9.03 -0.18
C ASP A 495 -21.01 -10.51 0.16
N MET A 496 -20.45 -10.81 1.31
CA MET A 496 -20.38 -12.16 1.87
C MET A 496 -21.40 -12.27 3.00
N ARG A 497 -22.69 -12.39 2.66
CA ARG A 497 -23.73 -12.71 3.67
C ARG A 497 -23.53 -14.14 4.15
N GLY A 498 -22.93 -14.30 5.33
CA GLY A 498 -23.02 -15.57 6.04
C GLY A 498 -21.81 -16.07 6.80
N GLU A 499 -20.60 -15.83 6.45
CA GLU A 499 -19.44 -16.32 7.25
C GLU A 499 -18.16 -15.50 7.01
N ALA A 500 -17.46 -15.24 8.12
CA ALA A 500 -16.08 -14.82 8.23
C ALA A 500 -15.66 -13.52 7.51
N ALA A 501 -15.08 -12.63 8.28
CA ALA A 501 -14.24 -11.48 7.91
C ALA A 501 -14.55 -10.83 6.55
N MET A 502 -15.18 -9.68 6.61
CA MET A 502 -15.39 -8.77 5.49
C MET A 502 -14.16 -8.73 4.57
N GLN A 503 -14.31 -9.16 3.32
CA GLN A 503 -13.24 -9.08 2.34
C GLN A 503 -12.78 -7.62 2.18
N ARG A 504 -11.48 -7.42 1.97
CA ARG A 504 -10.97 -6.07 1.70
C ARG A 504 -11.44 -5.58 0.33
N PRO A 505 -11.73 -4.28 0.18
CA PRO A 505 -11.98 -3.70 -1.13
C PRO A 505 -10.79 -3.94 -2.07
N ARG A 506 -11.10 -4.29 -3.34
CA ARG A 506 -10.12 -4.50 -4.41
C ARG A 506 -10.42 -3.63 -5.62
N LEU A 507 -9.46 -3.45 -6.49
CA LEU A 507 -9.67 -2.81 -7.79
C LEU A 507 -10.22 -3.84 -8.81
N SER A 508 -11.04 -3.38 -9.76
CA SER A 508 -11.69 -4.22 -10.76
C SER A 508 -11.93 -3.46 -12.05
N MET A 509 -11.86 -4.15 -13.19
CA MET A 509 -12.29 -3.59 -14.48
C MET A 509 -13.80 -3.68 -14.71
N TYR A 510 -14.51 -4.32 -13.81
CA TYR A 510 -15.95 -4.50 -13.90
C TYR A 510 -16.64 -3.90 -12.66
N PRO A 511 -17.80 -3.25 -12.81
CA PRO A 511 -18.59 -2.80 -11.69
C PRO A 511 -19.15 -4.02 -10.94
N GLU A 512 -18.99 -4.02 -9.63
CA GLU A 512 -19.57 -4.97 -8.69
C GLU A 512 -20.03 -4.20 -7.46
N PHE A 513 -20.98 -4.75 -6.71
CA PHE A 513 -21.45 -4.16 -5.47
C PHE A 513 -20.31 -3.95 -4.47
N HIS A 514 -20.32 -2.81 -3.79
CA HIS A 514 -19.37 -2.49 -2.73
C HIS A 514 -20.04 -2.53 -1.36
N ALA A 515 -19.98 -3.69 -0.68
CA ALA A 515 -20.69 -3.96 0.57
C ALA A 515 -20.42 -2.92 1.67
N GLY A 516 -19.16 -2.49 1.85
CA GLY A 516 -18.81 -1.53 2.90
C GLY A 516 -19.47 -0.16 2.75
N ILE A 517 -19.82 0.25 1.53
CA ILE A 517 -20.47 1.54 1.29
C ILE A 517 -21.90 1.42 0.75
N GLY A 518 -22.39 0.20 0.47
CA GLY A 518 -23.77 -0.05 0.06
C GLY A 518 -24.15 0.51 -1.33
N LEU A 519 -23.23 0.41 -2.31
CA LEU A 519 -23.41 0.97 -3.65
C LEU A 519 -23.06 -0.04 -4.75
N ASP A 520 -23.83 -0.02 -5.85
CA ASP A 520 -23.62 -0.90 -7.02
C ASP A 520 -22.45 -0.46 -7.90
N TYR A 521 -22.12 0.81 -7.87
CA TYR A 521 -21.04 1.40 -8.66
C TYR A 521 -20.15 2.23 -7.76
N TYR A 522 -18.85 2.01 -7.84
CA TYR A 522 -17.91 2.87 -7.14
C TYR A 522 -16.54 2.89 -7.84
N ALA A 523 -16.02 4.08 -8.08
CA ALA A 523 -14.68 4.32 -8.59
C ALA A 523 -14.08 5.54 -7.88
N GLN A 524 -12.78 5.55 -7.65
CA GLN A 524 -12.13 6.64 -6.95
C GLN A 524 -11.77 7.77 -7.91
N LEU A 525 -12.37 8.95 -7.72
CA LEU A 525 -12.12 10.19 -8.46
C LEU A 525 -11.61 11.32 -7.57
N SER A 526 -11.85 11.20 -6.27
CA SER A 526 -11.80 12.31 -5.31
C SER A 526 -10.41 12.76 -4.88
N SER A 527 -9.32 12.11 -5.32
CA SER A 527 -7.97 12.50 -4.87
C SER A 527 -6.91 12.34 -5.97
N PRO A 528 -7.04 13.01 -7.11
CA PRO A 528 -6.13 12.89 -8.25
C PRO A 528 -4.74 13.50 -8.01
N ILE A 529 -4.59 14.40 -7.04
CA ILE A 529 -3.28 14.96 -6.65
C ILE A 529 -2.38 13.87 -6.07
N ARG A 530 -2.96 12.90 -5.37
CA ARG A 530 -2.24 11.91 -4.57
C ARG A 530 -2.54 10.45 -4.92
N ARG A 531 -3.39 10.16 -5.91
CA ARG A 531 -3.65 8.79 -6.42
C ARG A 531 -3.67 8.79 -7.94
N TYR A 532 -2.80 7.97 -8.52
CA TYR A 532 -2.67 7.90 -9.99
C TYR A 532 -3.91 7.33 -10.68
N ALA A 533 -4.58 6.36 -10.06
CA ALA A 533 -5.83 5.80 -10.60
C ALA A 533 -6.92 6.87 -10.75
N ASP A 534 -7.02 7.83 -9.83
CA ASP A 534 -7.97 8.95 -9.89
C ASP A 534 -7.63 9.91 -11.05
N LEU A 535 -6.34 10.19 -11.26
CA LEU A 535 -5.87 10.98 -12.41
C LEU A 535 -6.19 10.28 -13.74
N VAL A 536 -6.00 8.97 -13.81
CA VAL A 536 -6.35 8.16 -14.99
C VAL A 536 -7.86 8.19 -15.23
N LEU A 537 -8.69 8.10 -14.18
CA LEU A 537 -10.14 8.23 -14.28
C LEU A 537 -10.55 9.62 -14.78
N GLN A 538 -9.92 10.70 -14.30
CA GLN A 538 -10.16 12.04 -14.84
C GLN A 538 -9.93 12.12 -16.35
N ARG A 539 -8.82 11.55 -16.83
CA ARG A 539 -8.50 11.54 -18.27
C ARG A 539 -9.53 10.75 -19.09
N GLN A 540 -9.99 9.60 -18.57
CA GLN A 540 -11.05 8.82 -19.24
C GLN A 540 -12.37 9.61 -19.33
N LEU A 541 -12.77 10.27 -18.25
CA LEU A 541 -13.98 11.09 -18.22
C LEU A 541 -13.85 12.30 -19.15
N LEU A 542 -12.73 13.02 -19.11
CA LEU A 542 -12.50 14.17 -20.00
C LEU A 542 -12.53 13.78 -21.49
N ALA A 543 -11.91 12.64 -21.82
CA ALA A 543 -11.92 12.13 -23.19
C ALA A 543 -13.35 11.77 -23.64
N ALA A 544 -14.13 11.13 -22.77
CA ALA A 544 -15.52 10.78 -23.07
C ALA A 544 -16.44 12.01 -23.18
N LEU A 545 -16.16 13.08 -22.43
CA LEU A 545 -16.89 14.35 -22.48
C LEU A 545 -16.45 15.26 -23.64
N SER A 546 -15.38 14.89 -24.38
CA SER A 546 -14.91 15.67 -25.53
C SER A 546 -15.87 15.54 -26.73
N THR A 547 -15.72 16.44 -27.69
CA THR A 547 -16.52 16.41 -28.94
C THR A 547 -15.58 16.37 -30.14
N PRO A 548 -15.48 15.25 -30.90
CA PRO A 548 -16.18 13.95 -30.64
C PRO A 548 -15.67 13.25 -29.39
N ALA A 549 -16.53 12.43 -28.78
CA ALA A 549 -16.14 11.61 -27.62
C ALA A 549 -15.01 10.64 -27.99
N ALA A 550 -14.04 10.50 -27.09
CA ALA A 550 -12.83 9.68 -27.29
C ALA A 550 -12.57 8.81 -26.04
N GLN A 551 -11.53 8.01 -26.12
CA GLN A 551 -11.04 7.18 -25.02
C GLN A 551 -9.56 7.48 -24.78
N ALA A 552 -9.20 7.86 -23.56
CA ALA A 552 -7.81 8.20 -23.22
C ALA A 552 -6.93 6.97 -23.04
N TYR A 553 -7.49 5.87 -22.49
CA TYR A 553 -6.77 4.61 -22.23
C TYR A 553 -7.56 3.42 -22.79
N SER A 554 -6.85 2.49 -23.38
CA SER A 554 -7.39 1.15 -23.72
C SER A 554 -7.58 0.29 -22.47
N VAL A 555 -8.30 -0.81 -22.59
CA VAL A 555 -8.49 -1.78 -21.48
C VAL A 555 -7.16 -2.37 -21.02
N ASP A 556 -6.24 -2.70 -21.95
CA ASP A 556 -4.92 -3.24 -21.60
C ASP A 556 -4.06 -2.23 -20.81
N GLU A 557 -4.12 -0.97 -21.18
CA GLU A 557 -3.43 0.09 -20.45
C GLU A 557 -4.02 0.30 -19.06
N LEU A 558 -5.35 0.24 -18.92
CA LEU A 558 -6.00 0.31 -17.62
C LEU A 558 -5.69 -0.90 -16.73
N LEU A 559 -5.54 -2.09 -17.29
CA LEU A 559 -5.07 -3.27 -16.56
C LEU A 559 -3.65 -3.09 -16.02
N THR A 560 -2.78 -2.44 -16.80
CA THR A 560 -1.42 -2.10 -16.35
C THR A 560 -1.45 -1.10 -15.20
N VAL A 561 -2.27 -0.05 -15.31
CA VAL A 561 -2.49 0.94 -14.24
C VAL A 561 -3.05 0.28 -12.99
N LEU A 562 -4.05 -0.60 -13.13
CA LEU A 562 -4.67 -1.32 -12.02
C LEU A 562 -3.64 -2.14 -11.24
N ALA A 563 -2.83 -2.94 -11.94
CA ALA A 563 -1.79 -3.76 -11.30
C ALA A 563 -0.76 -2.90 -10.55
N GLY A 564 -0.32 -1.80 -11.17
CA GLY A 564 0.59 -0.84 -10.54
C GLY A 564 -0.01 -0.18 -9.30
N ALA A 565 -1.26 0.29 -9.40
CA ALA A 565 -1.96 0.95 -8.31
C ALA A 565 -2.19 0.01 -7.11
N GLU A 566 -2.64 -1.23 -7.33
CA GLU A 566 -2.83 -2.21 -6.25
C GLU A 566 -1.53 -2.53 -5.51
N SER A 567 -0.46 -2.75 -6.27
CA SER A 567 0.87 -3.03 -5.70
C SER A 567 1.35 -1.86 -4.86
N ALA A 568 1.30 -0.63 -5.39
CA ALA A 568 1.77 0.56 -4.71
C ALA A 568 0.90 0.92 -3.49
N GLU A 569 -0.44 0.83 -3.61
CA GLU A 569 -1.34 1.06 -2.47
C GLU A 569 -1.12 0.05 -1.34
N SER A 570 -0.85 -1.22 -1.68
CA SER A 570 -0.57 -2.24 -0.69
C SER A 570 0.76 -1.99 0.01
N SER A 571 1.81 -1.72 -0.76
CA SER A 571 3.17 -1.46 -0.24
C SER A 571 3.22 -0.16 0.56
N GLY A 572 2.57 0.91 0.04
CA GLY A 572 2.49 2.21 0.72
C GLY A 572 1.78 2.11 2.07
N ARG A 573 0.59 1.50 2.10
CA ARG A 573 -0.17 1.29 3.36
C ARG A 573 0.59 0.43 4.37
N GLU A 574 1.29 -0.60 3.92
CA GLU A 574 2.11 -1.42 4.81
C GLU A 574 3.27 -0.60 5.39
N LEU A 575 3.93 0.20 4.56
CA LEU A 575 5.01 1.08 5.00
C LEU A 575 4.51 2.14 6.00
N GLU A 576 3.40 2.81 5.70
CA GLU A 576 2.75 3.78 6.61
C GLU A 576 2.37 3.13 7.96
N ARG A 577 1.78 1.92 7.91
CA ARG A 577 1.40 1.16 9.10
C ARG A 577 2.63 0.78 9.94
N ARG A 578 3.72 0.31 9.30
CA ARG A 578 4.99 -0.02 9.98
C ARG A 578 5.62 1.23 10.59
N ALA A 579 5.69 2.32 9.83
CA ALA A 579 6.25 3.58 10.29
C ALA A 579 5.46 4.13 11.49
N LYS A 580 4.13 4.19 11.38
CA LYS A 580 3.24 4.63 12.45
C LYS A 580 3.41 3.78 13.70
N ARG A 581 3.44 2.42 13.54
CA ARG A 581 3.65 1.50 14.67
C ARG A 581 5.00 1.73 15.35
N TYR A 582 6.08 1.82 14.57
CA TYR A 582 7.43 2.05 15.09
C TYR A 582 7.47 3.33 15.95
N TRP A 583 6.98 4.44 15.43
CA TRP A 583 7.03 5.72 16.13
C TRP A 583 6.08 5.78 17.33
N THR A 584 4.93 5.12 17.24
CA THR A 584 4.04 4.97 18.42
C THR A 584 4.71 4.17 19.52
N LEU A 585 5.37 3.06 19.18
CA LEU A 585 6.10 2.26 20.17
C LEU A 585 7.32 3.01 20.72
N ARG A 586 8.02 3.79 19.90
CA ARG A 586 9.13 4.64 20.35
C ARG A 586 8.65 5.73 21.31
N TYR A 587 7.47 6.30 21.06
CA TYR A 587 6.84 7.23 21.99
C TYR A 587 6.51 6.56 23.34
N LEU A 588 5.88 5.40 23.31
CA LEU A 588 5.54 4.64 24.52
C LEU A 588 6.78 4.25 25.32
N GLU A 589 7.84 3.79 24.65
CA GLU A 589 9.13 3.47 25.28
C GLU A 589 9.72 4.66 26.05
N ARG A 590 9.55 5.90 25.54
CA ARG A 590 10.11 7.12 26.14
C ARG A 590 9.24 7.73 27.22
N HIS A 591 7.90 7.58 27.14
CA HIS A 591 6.97 8.42 27.89
C HIS A 591 5.95 7.67 28.76
N ALA A 592 5.69 6.40 28.51
CA ALA A 592 4.57 5.73 29.18
C ALA A 592 4.87 5.37 30.65
N GLY A 593 6.14 5.16 31.03
CA GLY A 593 6.52 4.80 32.39
C GLY A 593 5.75 3.59 32.94
N ASP A 594 5.52 3.57 34.25
CA ASP A 594 4.78 2.50 34.93
C ASP A 594 3.28 2.83 35.14
N ALA A 595 2.77 3.91 34.57
CA ALA A 595 1.38 4.31 34.74
C ALA A 595 0.41 3.36 34.02
N PRO A 596 -0.74 3.02 34.62
CA PRO A 596 -1.77 2.27 33.94
C PRO A 596 -2.30 2.99 32.70
N LEU A 597 -2.43 2.25 31.60
CA LEU A 597 -2.95 2.73 30.33
C LEU A 597 -4.34 2.15 30.06
N ARG A 598 -5.18 2.91 29.38
CA ARG A 598 -6.49 2.46 28.94
C ARG A 598 -6.36 1.64 27.65
N ALA A 599 -7.06 0.51 27.60
CA ALA A 599 -7.09 -0.34 26.42
C ALA A 599 -8.49 -0.96 26.24
N ALA A 600 -8.73 -1.49 25.05
CA ALA A 600 -9.89 -2.31 24.74
C ALA A 600 -9.43 -3.73 24.40
N ALA A 601 -10.05 -4.74 24.99
CA ALA A 601 -9.74 -6.15 24.71
C ALA A 601 -10.09 -6.50 23.25
N THR A 602 -9.31 -7.39 22.60
CA THR A 602 -9.61 -7.85 21.25
C THR A 602 -10.35 -9.19 21.29
N ARG A 603 -11.16 -9.45 20.25
CA ARG A 603 -12.07 -10.59 20.13
C ARG A 603 -11.43 -11.97 20.33
N ASP A 604 -10.13 -12.08 20.06
CA ASP A 604 -9.37 -13.33 20.24
C ASP A 604 -8.90 -13.57 21.68
N GLY A 605 -9.18 -12.62 22.59
CA GLY A 605 -8.77 -12.68 24.00
C GLY A 605 -7.25 -12.65 24.23
N ALA A 606 -6.45 -12.62 23.17
CA ALA A 606 -4.99 -12.66 23.21
C ALA A 606 -4.34 -11.28 23.04
N GLY A 607 -5.12 -10.25 22.74
CA GLY A 607 -4.65 -8.91 22.50
C GLY A 607 -5.47 -7.82 23.15
N ALA A 608 -4.91 -6.61 23.18
CA ALA A 608 -5.61 -5.38 23.52
C ALA A 608 -5.12 -4.22 22.66
N GLU A 609 -6.00 -3.26 22.41
CA GLU A 609 -5.69 -2.02 21.70
C GLU A 609 -5.63 -0.87 22.69
N LEU A 610 -4.48 -0.22 22.82
CA LEU A 610 -4.35 1.00 23.61
C LEU A 610 -5.20 2.11 22.98
N THR A 611 -6.22 2.58 23.71
CA THR A 611 -7.27 3.45 23.15
C THR A 611 -6.77 4.82 22.75
N ASP A 612 -5.82 5.39 23.49
CA ASP A 612 -5.29 6.72 23.23
C ASP A 612 -4.22 6.74 22.11
N TYR A 613 -3.73 5.57 21.73
CA TYR A 613 -2.65 5.39 20.73
C TYR A 613 -3.07 4.59 19.50
N ALA A 614 -4.26 3.96 19.52
CA ALA A 614 -4.76 3.06 18.47
C ALA A 614 -3.71 2.01 18.04
N VAL A 615 -3.01 1.44 19.02
CA VAL A 615 -1.95 0.44 18.79
C VAL A 615 -2.25 -0.86 19.55
N ARG A 616 -2.13 -1.99 18.86
CA ARG A 616 -2.40 -3.31 19.43
C ARG A 616 -1.15 -3.95 19.99
N GLY A 617 -1.32 -4.59 21.16
CA GLY A 617 -0.32 -5.39 21.85
C GLY A 617 -0.87 -6.74 22.27
N THR A 618 0.04 -7.67 22.59
CA THR A 618 -0.31 -8.96 23.22
C THR A 618 -0.73 -8.73 24.68
N LEU A 619 -1.90 -9.24 25.06
CA LEU A 619 -2.43 -9.12 26.42
C LEU A 619 -2.06 -10.36 27.23
N ARG A 620 -1.56 -10.17 28.45
CA ARG A 620 -1.18 -11.24 29.37
C ARG A 620 -1.99 -11.14 30.66
N GLY A 621 -2.30 -12.30 31.25
CA GLY A 621 -2.97 -12.39 32.57
C GLY A 621 -4.44 -11.98 32.57
N ALA A 622 -5.05 -11.69 31.42
CA ALA A 622 -6.45 -11.35 31.34
C ALA A 622 -7.35 -12.60 31.40
N PRO A 623 -8.54 -12.52 32.04
CA PRO A 623 -9.59 -13.52 31.88
C PRO A 623 -10.14 -13.49 30.43
N ASN A 624 -11.00 -14.44 30.08
CA ASN A 624 -11.71 -14.38 28.80
C ASN A 624 -12.69 -13.20 28.81
N LEU A 625 -12.38 -12.16 28.02
CA LEU A 625 -13.14 -10.92 27.93
C LEU A 625 -13.86 -10.80 26.60
N PRO A 626 -15.07 -10.23 26.56
CA PRO A 626 -15.73 -9.84 25.31
C PRO A 626 -14.89 -8.85 24.52
N ASP A 627 -15.09 -8.85 23.20
CA ASP A 627 -14.49 -7.86 22.30
C ASP A 627 -14.85 -6.42 22.75
N ASP A 628 -13.91 -5.51 22.60
CA ASP A 628 -14.02 -4.08 22.94
C ASP A 628 -14.30 -3.79 24.44
N THR A 629 -14.09 -4.79 25.34
CA THR A 629 -14.19 -4.56 26.78
C THR A 629 -13.13 -3.56 27.23
N PRO A 630 -13.51 -2.44 27.91
CA PRO A 630 -12.55 -1.47 28.40
C PRO A 630 -11.76 -2.06 29.58
N ILE A 631 -10.43 -1.95 29.52
CA ILE A 631 -9.51 -2.48 30.52
C ILE A 631 -8.41 -1.48 30.86
N LEU A 632 -7.81 -1.65 32.03
CA LEU A 632 -6.54 -1.04 32.39
C LEU A 632 -5.43 -2.06 32.23
N VAL A 633 -4.34 -1.63 31.62
CA VAL A 633 -3.16 -2.43 31.37
C VAL A 633 -1.89 -1.70 31.77
N GLN A 634 -0.82 -2.46 32.00
CA GLN A 634 0.52 -1.94 32.20
C GLN A 634 1.43 -2.42 31.07
N LEU A 635 2.38 -1.57 30.65
CA LEU A 635 3.38 -1.97 29.69
C LEU A 635 4.35 -2.97 30.32
N SER A 636 4.51 -4.15 29.73
CA SER A 636 5.50 -5.14 30.18
C SER A 636 6.68 -5.27 29.23
N ARG A 637 6.47 -5.01 27.96
CA ARG A 637 7.55 -4.98 26.96
C ARG A 637 7.18 -4.07 25.81
N VAL A 638 8.12 -3.21 25.45
CA VAL A 638 8.04 -2.39 24.23
C VAL A 638 9.33 -2.58 23.45
N ASP A 639 9.23 -2.94 22.17
CA ASP A 639 10.38 -3.05 21.26
C ASP A 639 9.98 -2.44 19.91
N PRO A 640 10.30 -1.16 19.68
CA PRO A 640 9.94 -0.47 18.45
C PRO A 640 10.53 -1.13 17.20
N LEU A 641 11.77 -1.62 17.29
CA LEU A 641 12.50 -2.20 16.18
C LEU A 641 11.88 -3.53 15.70
N ARG A 642 11.41 -4.37 16.63
CA ARG A 642 10.69 -5.61 16.33
C ARG A 642 9.18 -5.39 16.20
N GLY A 643 8.69 -4.21 16.49
CA GLY A 643 7.27 -3.91 16.50
C GLY A 643 6.51 -4.61 17.64
N TRP A 644 7.18 -5.01 18.73
CA TRP A 644 6.58 -5.76 19.82
C TRP A 644 6.01 -4.83 20.89
N LEU A 645 4.79 -5.18 21.34
CA LEU A 645 4.11 -4.56 22.47
C LEU A 645 3.46 -5.67 23.30
N ALA A 646 3.86 -5.80 24.55
CA ALA A 646 3.21 -6.68 25.51
C ALA A 646 2.61 -5.86 26.66
N LEU A 647 1.40 -6.22 27.04
CA LEU A 647 0.55 -5.55 28.00
C LEU A 647 0.13 -6.54 29.09
N ASP A 648 0.31 -6.20 30.34
CA ASP A 648 -0.17 -6.98 31.46
C ASP A 648 -1.53 -6.44 31.94
N PHE A 649 -2.52 -7.31 32.05
CA PHE A 649 -3.85 -6.96 32.51
C PHE A 649 -3.82 -6.55 33.97
N LEU A 650 -4.47 -5.43 34.32
CA LEU A 650 -4.62 -4.96 35.69
C LEU A 650 -6.05 -5.13 36.19
N SER A 651 -7.02 -4.58 35.47
CA SER A 651 -8.43 -4.62 35.85
C SER A 651 -9.35 -4.28 34.67
N ILE A 652 -10.63 -4.57 34.79
CA ILE A 652 -11.65 -4.00 33.91
C ILE A 652 -11.79 -2.52 34.27
N ALA A 653 -11.83 -1.64 33.24
CA ALA A 653 -12.01 -0.21 33.43
C ALA A 653 -13.50 0.14 33.39
N GLU A 654 -13.89 1.16 34.16
CA GLU A 654 -15.21 1.75 33.99
C GLU A 654 -15.30 2.45 32.64
N PRO A 655 -16.43 2.35 31.91
CA PRO A 655 -16.64 3.12 30.69
C PRO A 655 -16.39 4.61 30.97
N LYS A 656 -15.66 5.31 30.07
CA LYS A 656 -15.67 6.76 30.09
C LYS A 656 -17.09 7.23 29.81
N ASP A 657 -17.67 8.06 30.67
CA ASP A 657 -18.84 8.85 30.30
C ASP A 657 -18.48 9.70 29.08
N GLU A 658 -18.98 9.34 27.89
CA GLU A 658 -18.79 10.10 26.65
C GLU A 658 -19.65 11.39 26.61
N GLY A 659 -19.94 11.95 27.76
CA GLY A 659 -20.85 13.08 27.93
C GLY A 659 -20.28 14.23 28.73
N ALA A 660 -19.18 14.83 28.34
CA ALA A 660 -18.81 16.18 28.73
C ALA A 660 -17.53 16.67 28.04
N HIS A 661 -17.64 17.14 26.80
CA HIS A 661 -16.74 18.22 26.32
C HIS A 661 -17.38 18.93 25.13
#